data_35a0e5c393a1c6ee6c4e0cda45f4978a
#
_entry.id   35a0e5c393a1c6ee6c4e0cda45f4978a
#
_cell.length_a   1.000
_cell.length_b   1.000
_cell.length_c   1.000
_cell.angle_alpha   90.00
_cell.angle_beta   90.00
_cell.angle_gamma   90.00
#
_symmetry.space_group_name_H-M   'P 1'
#
loop_
_entity.id
_entity.type
_entity.pdbx_description
1 polymer ?
#
loop_
_entity_poly.entity_id
_entity_poly.type
_entity_poly.pdbx_seq_one_letter_code
_entity_poly.pdbx_strand_id
1 'polypeptide(L)'
;MSSPEDLAEKFGELPDEVMVELQNMLRIYNIDAEDLFFKWEEYCLKMGEDIKLNLKNITTFKDDAREQFEIEMRAKSKSAQALAARGVQRTAKNTGDVFNMLDGLTPATPRSAGPSAAKRKLEKAGYETPLAERTSKLAVGSSPVGPGPGFRTPGAITSVPFRNRPDPGKVMEVYNPNIEIPELPLPGYPGYESRVQFVALIQAKNFGYKPMYQKLVAGSQVLDDRIEEYAVAIQKEHNIPNEDFCNPCSKLPEEVVVVGRIVTDVMESQKRGNEASLLLEASRGDGEGGRVRLDLSALKGYAFYPGMTVAFKAMNPTADKLLVKSVLTPPTYFGAGSKPSDMDEEFRKLAAGNFNVFIAAGPYTTDDNLDFEGFTELVDRIVETEPDAVFLSGPFIDTEHPKVKLGDFPVDMNNFSGYVLEDLFKEKITSQLNRITKSMVLLVPSTRDAVSKHVSFPQDRFQRKLLGLQSNVQLLTNPCMIALNEIQFGISSADILFHLNMQEVKASGKGIETNTFHRLANYVISSSHFYPLFPAPEASQVGYTTPVDLQWMRLAEFPGNIKPDVLILPSKLPGTVKVVNGVVTINPGFMSTTRTAGTYAFMTVEPPTKILEEENIVPPPDDEFTLKHRIYNRARVEIRRI
;
A
#
# COMPACT_ATOMS: atom_id res chain seq x y z
N MET A 1 -1.38 40.26 -5.58
CA MET A 1 -0.43 39.37 -4.84
C MET A 1 0.25 40.28 -3.84
N SER A 2 0.02 40.02 -2.57
CA SER A 2 0.59 40.84 -1.47
C SER A 2 2.10 40.63 -1.44
N SER A 3 2.86 41.69 -1.34
CA SER A 3 4.34 41.65 -1.32
C SER A 3 4.85 41.19 0.05
N PRO A 4 6.10 40.72 0.18
CA PRO A 4 6.72 40.46 1.48
C PRO A 4 6.69 41.66 2.41
N GLU A 5 6.68 42.88 1.83
CA GLU A 5 6.60 44.14 2.55
C GLU A 5 5.23 44.36 3.22
N ASP A 6 4.13 43.89 2.57
CA ASP A 6 2.77 43.98 3.13
C ASP A 6 2.62 43.11 4.37
N LEU A 7 3.27 41.92 4.41
CA LEU A 7 3.29 41.05 5.57
C LEU A 7 4.13 41.62 6.72
N ALA A 8 5.30 42.20 6.42
CA ALA A 8 6.15 42.83 7.42
C ALA A 8 5.49 44.08 8.06
N GLU A 9 4.66 44.80 7.32
CA GLU A 9 3.89 45.93 7.84
C GLU A 9 2.83 45.50 8.86
N LYS A 10 2.16 44.34 8.62
CA LYS A 10 1.05 43.87 9.48
C LYS A 10 1.54 43.01 10.65
N PHE A 11 2.50 42.14 10.44
CA PHE A 11 2.97 41.18 11.45
C PHE A 11 4.26 41.61 12.17
N GLY A 12 4.93 42.67 11.73
CA GLY A 12 6.22 43.15 12.27
C GLY A 12 7.41 42.31 11.77
N GLU A 13 8.58 42.53 12.40
CA GLU A 13 9.79 41.77 12.09
C GLU A 13 9.65 40.31 12.59
N LEU A 14 9.63 39.37 11.66
CA LEU A 14 9.51 37.92 11.90
C LEU A 14 10.73 37.20 11.36
N PRO A 15 11.05 35.99 11.93
CA PRO A 15 12.07 35.14 11.35
C PRO A 15 11.74 34.74 9.91
N ASP A 16 12.76 34.62 9.06
CA ASP A 16 12.61 34.35 7.62
C ASP A 16 11.77 33.09 7.36
N GLU A 17 11.92 32.03 8.17
CA GLU A 17 11.18 30.79 8.06
C GLU A 17 9.67 30.96 8.30
N VAL A 18 9.28 31.83 9.23
CA VAL A 18 7.87 32.15 9.52
C VAL A 18 7.27 32.98 8.40
N MET A 19 8.07 33.92 7.84
CA MET A 19 7.69 34.76 6.69
C MET A 19 7.36 33.90 5.46
N VAL A 20 8.19 32.92 5.16
CA VAL A 20 7.97 31.95 4.06
C VAL A 20 6.67 31.18 4.24
N GLU A 21 6.36 30.72 5.45
CA GLU A 21 5.11 30.01 5.72
C GLU A 21 3.88 30.91 5.59
N LEU A 22 3.93 32.16 6.03
CA LEU A 22 2.83 33.13 5.82
C LEU A 22 2.62 33.44 4.33
N GLN A 23 3.69 33.57 3.56
CA GLN A 23 3.61 33.76 2.11
C GLN A 23 2.97 32.53 1.42
N ASN A 24 3.34 31.34 1.83
CA ASN A 24 2.72 30.10 1.35
C ASN A 24 1.22 30.08 1.65
N MET A 25 0.80 30.52 2.85
CA MET A 25 -0.62 30.60 3.19
C MET A 25 -1.39 31.61 2.33
N LEU A 26 -0.83 32.80 2.05
CA LEU A 26 -1.43 33.78 1.12
C LEU A 26 -1.65 33.18 -0.26
N ARG A 27 -0.63 32.44 -0.77
CA ARG A 27 -0.68 31.80 -2.08
C ARG A 27 -1.70 30.65 -2.12
N ILE A 28 -1.71 29.76 -1.09
CA ILE A 28 -2.59 28.59 -1.04
C ILE A 28 -4.07 28.99 -0.93
N TYR A 29 -4.37 29.97 -0.07
CA TYR A 29 -5.75 30.34 0.22
C TYR A 29 -6.25 31.50 -0.66
N ASN A 30 -5.37 32.07 -1.49
CA ASN A 30 -5.64 33.22 -2.37
C ASN A 30 -6.32 34.39 -1.63
N ILE A 31 -5.75 34.75 -0.49
CA ILE A 31 -6.17 35.86 0.38
C ILE A 31 -5.08 36.93 0.42
N ASP A 32 -5.43 38.11 0.90
CA ASP A 32 -4.46 39.18 1.11
C ASP A 32 -3.83 39.12 2.52
N ALA A 33 -2.80 39.96 2.74
CA ALA A 33 -2.07 40.00 4.00
C ALA A 33 -2.93 40.50 5.16
N GLU A 34 -3.94 41.33 4.88
CA GLU A 34 -4.87 41.87 5.87
C GLU A 34 -5.86 40.79 6.35
N ASP A 35 -6.44 40.04 5.43
CA ASP A 35 -7.34 38.90 5.73
C ASP A 35 -6.61 37.81 6.55
N LEU A 36 -5.35 37.52 6.20
CA LEU A 36 -4.54 36.57 6.95
C LEU A 36 -4.24 37.07 8.38
N PHE A 37 -3.97 38.37 8.53
CA PHE A 37 -3.73 38.97 9.84
C PHE A 37 -4.97 38.90 10.72
N PHE A 38 -6.14 39.23 10.20
CA PHE A 38 -7.39 39.09 10.96
C PHE A 38 -7.67 37.65 11.41
N LYS A 39 -7.38 36.67 10.56
CA LYS A 39 -7.52 35.26 10.94
C LYS A 39 -6.51 34.82 12.02
N TRP A 40 -5.32 35.43 12.02
CA TRP A 40 -4.35 35.22 13.09
C TRP A 40 -4.84 35.83 14.41
N GLU A 41 -5.38 37.03 14.40
CA GLU A 41 -5.97 37.65 15.60
C GLU A 41 -7.15 36.83 16.14
N GLU A 42 -8.03 36.35 15.27
CA GLU A 42 -9.14 35.49 15.64
C GLU A 42 -8.65 34.20 16.31
N TYR A 43 -7.58 33.60 15.76
CA TYR A 43 -6.95 32.43 16.33
C TYR A 43 -6.35 32.72 17.72
N CYS A 44 -5.66 33.83 17.90
CA CYS A 44 -5.13 34.23 19.20
C CYS A 44 -6.24 34.43 20.24
N LEU A 45 -7.35 35.09 19.87
CA LEU A 45 -8.51 35.27 20.73
C LEU A 45 -9.17 33.92 21.12
N LYS A 46 -9.24 32.97 20.20
CA LYS A 46 -9.78 31.63 20.42
C LYS A 46 -8.93 30.82 21.38
N MET A 47 -7.62 30.97 21.32
CA MET A 47 -6.68 30.26 22.19
C MET A 47 -6.50 30.93 23.57
N GLY A 48 -6.94 32.17 23.75
CA GLY A 48 -7.03 32.85 25.06
C GLY A 48 -5.71 33.38 25.64
N GLU A 49 -4.64 33.45 24.84
CA GLU A 49 -3.31 33.93 25.23
C GLU A 49 -2.69 34.82 24.14
N ASP A 50 -1.80 35.73 24.53
CA ASP A 50 -0.94 36.49 23.59
C ASP A 50 0.14 35.53 23.02
N ILE A 51 -0.21 34.83 21.96
CA ILE A 51 0.64 33.82 21.33
C ILE A 51 1.60 34.51 20.38
N LYS A 52 2.91 34.36 20.62
CA LYS A 52 3.94 34.87 19.69
C LYS A 52 4.00 33.98 18.46
N LEU A 53 4.14 34.61 17.29
CA LEU A 53 4.26 33.93 16.00
C LEU A 53 5.67 33.29 15.92
N ASN A 54 5.70 31.95 16.01
CA ASN A 54 6.89 31.12 15.85
C ASN A 54 6.55 29.88 15.01
N LEU A 55 7.55 29.14 14.56
CA LEU A 55 7.40 27.97 13.69
C LEU A 55 6.40 26.92 14.23
N LYS A 56 6.34 26.72 15.54
CA LYS A 56 5.43 25.76 16.18
C LYS A 56 3.98 26.25 16.16
N ASN A 57 3.77 27.55 16.42
CA ASN A 57 2.43 28.12 16.50
C ASN A 57 1.84 28.37 15.10
N ILE A 58 2.68 28.62 14.08
CA ILE A 58 2.21 28.78 12.70
C ILE A 58 1.70 27.46 12.11
N THR A 59 2.26 26.31 12.48
CA THR A 59 1.74 25.00 12.06
C THR A 59 0.34 24.73 12.61
N THR A 60 0.11 25.03 13.88
CA THR A 60 -1.23 24.87 14.49
C THR A 60 -2.23 25.90 13.95
N PHE A 61 -1.79 27.13 13.69
CA PHE A 61 -2.60 28.15 13.02
C PHE A 61 -2.97 27.75 11.58
N LYS A 62 -2.05 27.17 10.84
CA LYS A 62 -2.28 26.66 9.47
C LYS A 62 -3.39 25.59 9.44
N ASP A 63 -3.42 24.71 10.44
CA ASP A 63 -4.46 23.67 10.56
C ASP A 63 -5.83 24.29 10.91
N ASP A 64 -5.88 25.26 11.83
CA ASP A 64 -7.13 25.97 12.20
C ASP A 64 -7.64 26.82 11.02
N ALA A 65 -6.78 27.57 10.37
CA ALA A 65 -7.10 28.36 9.18
C ALA A 65 -7.65 27.47 8.04
N ARG A 66 -7.07 26.31 7.82
CA ARG A 66 -7.55 25.33 6.84
C ARG A 66 -8.98 24.88 7.15
N GLU A 67 -9.28 24.56 8.39
CA GLU A 67 -10.63 24.16 8.81
C GLU A 67 -11.64 25.29 8.60
N GLN A 68 -11.28 26.52 8.93
CA GLN A 68 -12.13 27.70 8.74
C GLN A 68 -12.41 27.97 7.25
N PHE A 69 -11.38 27.91 6.39
CA PHE A 69 -11.56 28.08 4.96
C PHE A 69 -12.43 26.98 4.33
N GLU A 70 -12.32 25.73 4.79
CA GLU A 70 -13.23 24.66 4.35
C GLU A 70 -14.67 24.94 4.74
N ILE A 71 -14.92 25.46 5.95
CA ILE A 71 -16.26 25.83 6.42
C ILE A 71 -16.83 26.99 5.59
N GLU A 72 -16.05 28.03 5.32
CA GLU A 72 -16.46 29.16 4.50
C GLU A 72 -16.77 28.77 3.04
N MET A 73 -15.92 27.93 2.44
CA MET A 73 -16.16 27.40 1.09
C MET A 73 -17.43 26.55 1.02
N ARG A 74 -17.72 25.76 2.04
CA ARG A 74 -18.99 25.01 2.16
C ARG A 74 -20.19 25.92 2.32
N ALA A 75 -20.07 27.01 3.07
CA ALA A 75 -21.13 28.00 3.23
C ALA A 75 -21.40 28.75 1.92
N LYS A 76 -20.35 29.18 1.20
CA LYS A 76 -20.44 29.83 -0.13
C LYS A 76 -21.06 28.90 -1.17
N SER A 77 -20.69 27.62 -1.18
CA SER A 77 -21.28 26.63 -2.11
C SER A 77 -22.77 26.37 -1.80
N LYS A 78 -23.16 26.32 -0.53
CA LYS A 78 -24.57 26.19 -0.12
C LYS A 78 -25.39 27.42 -0.46
N SER A 79 -24.84 28.62 -0.32
CA SER A 79 -25.50 29.88 -0.70
C SER A 79 -25.63 30.01 -2.23
N ALA A 80 -24.62 29.57 -3.01
CA ALA A 80 -24.68 29.53 -4.47
C ALA A 80 -25.74 28.54 -4.98
N GLN A 81 -25.83 27.35 -4.36
CA GLN A 81 -26.88 26.38 -4.64
C GLN A 81 -28.28 26.87 -4.26
N ALA A 82 -28.41 27.61 -3.13
CA ALA A 82 -29.68 28.22 -2.72
C ALA A 82 -30.11 29.37 -3.65
N LEU A 83 -29.18 30.14 -4.18
CA LEU A 83 -29.41 31.18 -5.19
C LEU A 83 -29.79 30.57 -6.55
N ALA A 84 -29.14 29.49 -6.98
CA ALA A 84 -29.49 28.75 -8.19
C ALA A 84 -30.89 28.11 -8.06
N ALA A 85 -31.22 27.56 -6.90
CA ALA A 85 -32.56 26.99 -6.64
C ALA A 85 -33.67 28.07 -6.61
N ARG A 86 -33.37 29.30 -6.19
CA ARG A 86 -34.32 30.43 -6.24
C ARG A 86 -34.53 30.98 -7.66
N GLY A 87 -33.53 30.86 -8.54
CA GLY A 87 -33.61 31.27 -9.96
C GLY A 87 -34.53 30.36 -10.80
N VAL A 88 -34.71 29.09 -10.43
CA VAL A 88 -35.48 28.08 -11.16
C VAL A 88 -36.99 28.11 -10.83
N GLN A 89 -37.42 28.81 -9.79
CA GLN A 89 -38.84 28.80 -9.37
C GLN A 89 -39.77 29.73 -10.18
N ARG A 90 -39.32 30.39 -11.25
CA ARG A 90 -40.18 31.28 -12.04
C ARG A 90 -40.69 30.77 -13.42
N THR A 91 -40.27 29.57 -13.84
CA THR A 91 -40.77 28.99 -15.13
C THR A 91 -40.84 27.47 -15.10
N ALA A 92 -41.57 26.88 -14.19
CA ALA A 92 -41.82 25.45 -14.24
C ALA A 92 -43.30 25.14 -13.98
N LYS A 93 -44.09 25.20 -15.04
CA LYS A 93 -45.25 24.32 -15.23
C LYS A 93 -44.94 23.48 -16.46
N ASN A 94 -44.30 22.36 -16.25
CA ASN A 94 -44.53 21.06 -16.89
C ASN A 94 -43.50 20.05 -16.39
N THR A 95 -44.00 19.04 -15.74
CA THR A 95 -43.29 17.84 -15.29
C THR A 95 -42.96 16.94 -16.50
N GLY A 96 -41.70 16.53 -16.59
CA GLY A 96 -41.25 15.44 -17.45
C GLY A 96 -39.99 15.78 -18.24
N ASP A 97 -38.91 15.20 -17.81
CA ASP A 97 -37.66 14.94 -18.51
C ASP A 97 -36.39 15.59 -17.92
N VAL A 98 -35.83 14.88 -16.94
CA VAL A 98 -34.44 15.10 -16.49
C VAL A 98 -33.44 14.35 -17.41
N PHE A 99 -33.91 13.55 -18.36
CA PHE A 99 -33.07 12.78 -19.31
C PHE A 99 -32.69 13.49 -20.61
N ASN A 100 -33.31 14.63 -20.93
CA ASN A 100 -33.06 15.34 -22.20
C ASN A 100 -31.94 16.40 -22.14
N MET A 101 -31.18 16.47 -21.05
CA MET A 101 -30.10 17.48 -20.91
C MET A 101 -28.70 16.97 -21.29
N LEU A 102 -28.58 15.70 -21.71
CA LEU A 102 -27.30 15.11 -22.15
C LEU A 102 -27.18 14.91 -23.69
N ASP A 103 -28.19 15.28 -24.45
CA ASP A 103 -28.23 15.02 -25.92
C ASP A 103 -27.67 16.17 -26.77
N GLY A 104 -27.04 17.16 -26.16
CA GLY A 104 -26.54 18.38 -26.84
C GLY A 104 -25.08 18.32 -27.34
N LEU A 105 -24.37 17.20 -27.22
CA LEU A 105 -22.90 17.16 -27.47
C LEU A 105 -22.44 16.12 -28.51
N THR A 106 -23.33 15.69 -29.46
CA THR A 106 -22.86 14.87 -30.57
C THR A 106 -23.24 15.47 -31.91
N PRO A 107 -22.34 15.49 -32.92
CA PRO A 107 -22.60 16.07 -34.23
C PRO A 107 -23.56 15.19 -35.05
N ALA A 108 -24.53 15.84 -35.72
CA ALA A 108 -25.58 15.24 -36.53
C ALA A 108 -25.05 14.60 -37.81
N THR A 109 -25.48 13.37 -38.11
CA THR A 109 -25.50 12.80 -39.45
C THR A 109 -26.94 12.67 -39.95
N PRO A 110 -27.21 12.84 -41.28
CA PRO A 110 -28.55 13.13 -41.75
C PRO A 110 -29.45 11.89 -41.90
N ARG A 111 -30.69 12.05 -41.46
CA ARG A 111 -31.79 11.07 -41.62
C ARG A 111 -32.38 11.12 -43.02
N SER A 112 -32.61 9.95 -43.62
CA SER A 112 -33.54 9.74 -44.73
C SER A 112 -34.91 9.31 -44.21
N ALA A 113 -35.96 9.78 -44.88
CA ALA A 113 -37.35 9.75 -44.45
C ALA A 113 -38.16 8.50 -44.88
N GLY A 114 -39.13 8.15 -44.04
CA GLY A 114 -40.48 7.66 -44.34
C GLY A 114 -40.76 6.15 -44.16
N PRO A 115 -42.06 5.68 -44.16
CA PRO A 115 -43.21 6.21 -43.46
C PRO A 115 -44.03 5.21 -42.58
N SER A 116 -44.82 5.79 -41.69
CA SER A 116 -46.11 5.41 -41.06
C SER A 116 -46.59 3.97 -40.80
N ALA A 117 -47.05 3.85 -39.52
CA ALA A 117 -48.29 3.22 -39.05
C ALA A 117 -48.42 1.69 -38.99
N ALA A 118 -48.52 1.18 -37.76
CA ALA A 118 -49.69 0.40 -37.31
C ALA A 118 -49.60 0.02 -35.82
N LYS A 119 -50.68 0.32 -35.11
CA LYS A 119 -51.01 -0.16 -33.77
C LYS A 119 -51.10 -1.69 -33.75
N ARG A 120 -50.46 -2.36 -32.76
CA ARG A 120 -50.95 -3.67 -32.27
C ARG A 120 -50.67 -3.85 -30.76
N LYS A 121 -51.69 -4.44 -30.15
CA LYS A 121 -51.98 -4.73 -28.74
C LYS A 121 -50.85 -5.36 -27.93
N LEU A 122 -50.85 -4.97 -26.66
CA LEU A 122 -50.21 -5.69 -25.54
C LEU A 122 -50.71 -7.14 -25.46
N GLU A 123 -49.80 -8.09 -25.45
CA GLU A 123 -50.00 -9.37 -24.78
C GLU A 123 -48.77 -9.63 -23.87
N LYS A 124 -49.07 -10.00 -22.63
CA LYS A 124 -48.13 -10.38 -21.60
C LYS A 124 -47.40 -11.66 -22.00
N ALA A 125 -46.08 -11.63 -22.12
CA ALA A 125 -45.27 -12.82 -22.10
C ALA A 125 -44.27 -12.70 -20.98
N GLY A 126 -44.35 -13.63 -20.03
CA GLY A 126 -43.43 -13.74 -18.88
C GLY A 126 -42.03 -14.12 -19.34
N TYR A 127 -41.07 -13.52 -18.71
CA TYR A 127 -39.67 -13.93 -18.87
C TYR A 127 -39.41 -15.15 -17.99
N GLU A 128 -39.39 -16.34 -18.60
CA GLU A 128 -38.78 -17.51 -17.99
C GLU A 128 -37.28 -17.52 -18.27
N THR A 129 -36.48 -17.51 -17.21
CA THR A 129 -35.05 -17.73 -17.28
C THR A 129 -34.74 -19.19 -17.62
N PRO A 130 -33.91 -19.50 -18.62
CA PRO A 130 -33.49 -20.86 -18.88
C PRO A 130 -32.29 -21.23 -17.95
N LEU A 131 -32.58 -21.69 -16.76
CA LEU A 131 -31.57 -22.30 -15.89
C LEU A 131 -32.12 -23.54 -15.21
N ALA A 132 -32.63 -24.47 -15.97
CA ALA A 132 -32.94 -25.80 -15.46
C ALA A 132 -33.24 -26.76 -16.62
N GLU A 133 -32.18 -27.22 -17.31
CA GLU A 133 -32.25 -28.47 -18.06
C GLU A 133 -30.87 -28.92 -18.54
N ARG A 134 -30.07 -29.45 -17.61
CA ARG A 134 -28.95 -30.36 -17.97
C ARG A 134 -28.60 -31.30 -16.81
N THR A 135 -29.61 -31.94 -16.25
CA THR A 135 -29.39 -33.14 -15.45
C THR A 135 -30.51 -34.10 -15.77
N SER A 136 -30.26 -34.99 -16.70
CA SER A 136 -30.78 -36.34 -16.75
C SER A 136 -30.62 -36.88 -18.16
N LYS A 137 -29.73 -37.83 -18.28
CA LYS A 137 -29.79 -39.05 -19.13
C LYS A 137 -28.35 -39.52 -19.40
N LEU A 138 -27.79 -40.23 -18.47
CA LEU A 138 -26.76 -41.21 -18.75
C LEU A 138 -27.47 -42.57 -18.79
N ALA A 139 -27.76 -43.01 -20.00
CA ALA A 139 -28.18 -44.40 -20.24
C ALA A 139 -26.92 -45.25 -20.43
N VAL A 140 -26.89 -46.33 -19.69
CA VAL A 140 -25.93 -47.41 -19.76
C VAL A 140 -26.00 -48.10 -21.11
N GLY A 141 -24.88 -48.22 -21.82
CA GLY A 141 -24.75 -49.00 -23.05
C GLY A 141 -23.32 -49.52 -23.17
N SER A 142 -23.17 -50.83 -22.96
CA SER A 142 -21.94 -51.60 -23.06
C SER A 142 -21.54 -51.89 -24.50
N SER A 143 -20.26 -51.75 -24.84
CA SER A 143 -19.38 -52.69 -25.55
C SER A 143 -18.31 -52.02 -26.44
N PRO A 144 -17.19 -52.67 -26.77
CA PRO A 144 -15.88 -52.07 -26.86
C PRO A 144 -15.41 -51.86 -28.31
N VAL A 145 -14.76 -50.72 -28.59
CA VAL A 145 -13.94 -50.55 -29.79
C VAL A 145 -12.66 -49.81 -29.44
N GLY A 146 -11.54 -50.32 -29.98
CA GLY A 146 -10.16 -50.00 -29.64
C GLY A 146 -9.65 -48.58 -29.88
N PRO A 147 -8.35 -48.34 -29.61
CA PRO A 147 -7.85 -47.02 -29.27
C PRO A 147 -7.55 -46.14 -30.49
N GLY A 148 -8.33 -45.04 -30.63
CA GLY A 148 -7.94 -43.91 -31.44
C GLY A 148 -7.35 -42.81 -30.54
N PRO A 149 -6.55 -41.84 -31.06
CA PRO A 149 -5.88 -40.85 -30.23
C PRO A 149 -6.91 -39.89 -29.61
N GLY A 150 -7.23 -40.14 -28.34
CA GLY A 150 -8.23 -39.43 -27.58
C GLY A 150 -7.79 -37.98 -27.31
N PHE A 151 -8.67 -37.04 -27.57
CA PHE A 151 -8.71 -35.73 -26.92
C PHE A 151 -8.67 -35.97 -25.40
N ARG A 152 -7.54 -35.63 -24.79
CA ARG A 152 -7.42 -35.57 -23.34
C ARG A 152 -8.29 -34.40 -22.86
N THR A 153 -9.43 -34.70 -22.26
CA THR A 153 -10.05 -33.78 -21.30
C THR A 153 -9.00 -33.37 -20.29
N PRO A 154 -8.83 -32.07 -19.97
CA PRO A 154 -7.92 -31.66 -18.90
C PRO A 154 -8.36 -32.42 -17.64
N GLY A 155 -7.56 -33.38 -17.20
CA GLY A 155 -7.84 -34.13 -15.99
C GLY A 155 -8.00 -33.15 -14.84
N ALA A 156 -8.99 -33.36 -14.01
CA ALA A 156 -9.14 -32.61 -12.77
C ALA A 156 -7.79 -32.69 -12.04
N ILE A 157 -7.11 -31.57 -11.91
CA ILE A 157 -5.80 -31.52 -11.28
C ILE A 157 -6.09 -31.63 -9.80
N THR A 158 -5.92 -32.82 -9.27
CA THR A 158 -6.07 -33.11 -7.84
C THR A 158 -4.95 -32.40 -7.07
N SER A 159 -5.30 -31.70 -6.00
CA SER A 159 -4.35 -31.17 -5.02
C SER A 159 -3.54 -32.31 -4.40
N VAL A 160 -2.32 -32.02 -4.00
CA VAL A 160 -1.52 -32.94 -3.23
C VAL A 160 -2.01 -32.89 -1.78
N PRO A 161 -2.52 -34.00 -1.20
CA PRO A 161 -2.89 -34.00 0.21
C PRO A 161 -1.75 -33.49 1.08
N PHE A 162 -2.04 -32.67 2.09
CA PHE A 162 -1.03 -32.02 2.91
C PHE A 162 -0.02 -33.02 3.51
N ARG A 163 -0.48 -34.21 3.92
CA ARG A 163 0.37 -35.28 4.47
C ARG A 163 1.38 -35.82 3.46
N ASN A 164 1.10 -35.71 2.17
CA ASN A 164 1.95 -36.21 1.08
C ASN A 164 2.78 -35.09 0.43
N ARG A 165 2.88 -33.91 1.09
CA ARG A 165 3.63 -32.78 0.58
C ARG A 165 5.11 -33.11 0.43
N PRO A 166 5.80 -32.61 -0.61
CA PRO A 166 7.22 -32.86 -0.81
C PRO A 166 8.06 -32.07 0.20
N ASP A 167 9.10 -32.72 0.73
CA ASP A 167 10.18 -32.10 1.51
C ASP A 167 9.70 -31.17 2.67
N PRO A 168 8.88 -31.63 3.64
CA PRO A 168 8.48 -30.80 4.76
C PRO A 168 9.70 -30.36 5.60
N GLY A 169 9.74 -29.08 5.99
CA GLY A 169 10.85 -28.52 6.76
C GLY A 169 12.10 -28.17 5.96
N LYS A 170 12.15 -28.47 4.65
CA LYS A 170 13.31 -28.16 3.80
C LYS A 170 13.56 -26.66 3.72
N VAL A 171 14.81 -26.29 3.97
CA VAL A 171 15.28 -24.92 3.77
C VAL A 171 15.50 -24.68 2.27
N MET A 172 14.82 -23.66 1.73
CA MET A 172 14.85 -23.32 0.31
C MET A 172 15.87 -22.24 0.00
N GLU A 173 16.01 -21.25 0.88
CA GLU A 173 16.96 -20.14 0.78
C GLU A 173 17.44 -19.77 2.19
N VAL A 174 18.72 -19.40 2.30
CA VAL A 174 19.34 -18.94 3.55
C VAL A 174 20.06 -17.63 3.28
N TYR A 175 19.81 -16.66 4.12
CA TYR A 175 20.59 -15.44 4.21
C TYR A 175 21.46 -15.49 5.47
N ASN A 176 22.74 -15.07 5.39
CA ASN A 176 23.75 -15.14 6.44
C ASN A 176 23.87 -16.54 7.09
N PRO A 177 24.29 -17.56 6.36
CA PRO A 177 24.40 -18.92 6.88
C PRO A 177 25.44 -19.08 8.01
N ASN A 178 26.32 -18.11 8.19
CA ASN A 178 27.38 -18.13 9.22
C ASN A 178 26.83 -17.84 10.63
N ILE A 179 25.66 -17.23 10.73
CA ILE A 179 24.99 -17.02 12.02
C ILE A 179 24.34 -18.34 12.43
N GLU A 180 24.62 -18.80 13.64
CA GLU A 180 24.05 -20.03 14.16
C GLU A 180 22.62 -19.84 14.64
N ILE A 181 21.76 -20.83 14.37
CA ILE A 181 20.42 -20.86 14.96
C ILE A 181 20.58 -21.50 16.34
N PRO A 182 20.14 -20.84 17.42
CA PRO A 182 20.23 -21.41 18.76
C PRO A 182 19.32 -22.64 18.88
N GLU A 183 19.63 -23.53 19.81
CA GLU A 183 18.69 -24.58 20.22
C GLU A 183 17.44 -23.93 20.84
N LEU A 184 16.29 -24.28 20.32
CA LEU A 184 15.00 -23.75 20.78
C LEU A 184 14.20 -24.85 21.51
N PRO A 185 13.42 -24.51 22.53
CA PRO A 185 13.19 -23.15 23.08
C PRO A 185 14.36 -22.64 23.90
N LEU A 186 14.57 -21.31 23.89
CA LEU A 186 15.59 -20.68 24.70
C LEU A 186 15.27 -20.80 26.21
N PRO A 187 16.29 -20.96 27.07
CA PRO A 187 16.07 -20.98 28.51
C PRO A 187 15.48 -19.63 28.97
N GLY A 188 14.46 -19.69 29.84
CA GLY A 188 13.86 -18.50 30.43
C GLY A 188 14.91 -17.66 31.19
N TYR A 189 14.92 -16.34 30.95
CA TYR A 189 15.83 -15.43 31.64
C TYR A 189 15.21 -14.93 32.96
N PRO A 190 15.84 -15.20 34.11
CA PRO A 190 15.33 -14.72 35.40
C PRO A 190 15.38 -13.19 35.47
N GLY A 191 14.27 -12.53 35.65
CA GLY A 191 14.20 -11.09 35.90
C GLY A 191 13.45 -10.24 34.89
N TYR A 192 13.03 -10.80 33.73
CA TYR A 192 12.17 -10.11 32.77
C TYR A 192 10.87 -10.90 32.53
N GLU A 193 9.73 -10.21 32.65
CA GLU A 193 8.42 -10.81 32.33
C GLU A 193 8.26 -11.10 30.83
N SER A 194 8.93 -10.32 29.98
CA SER A 194 8.97 -10.50 28.53
C SER A 194 10.31 -10.04 27.96
N ARG A 195 10.89 -10.83 27.04
CA ARG A 195 12.08 -10.44 26.28
C ARG A 195 11.76 -9.46 25.15
N VAL A 196 10.49 -9.27 24.84
CA VAL A 196 10.02 -8.49 23.67
C VAL A 196 9.30 -7.25 24.16
N GLN A 197 9.81 -6.10 23.76
CA GLN A 197 9.14 -4.82 23.90
C GLN A 197 8.51 -4.44 22.57
N PHE A 198 7.20 -4.16 22.56
CA PHE A 198 6.44 -3.76 21.37
C PHE A 198 6.17 -2.27 21.37
N VAL A 199 6.52 -1.61 20.27
CA VAL A 199 6.20 -0.19 20.02
C VAL A 199 5.58 -0.04 18.63
N ALA A 200 4.39 0.57 18.55
CA ALA A 200 3.77 0.91 17.27
C ALA A 200 4.31 2.25 16.76
N LEU A 201 4.91 2.27 15.58
CA LEU A 201 5.45 3.47 14.94
C LEU A 201 4.38 4.22 14.13
N ILE A 202 3.32 3.52 13.70
CA ILE A 202 2.14 4.10 13.05
C ILE A 202 0.95 4.02 14.00
N GLN A 203 0.21 5.11 14.11
CA GLN A 203 -0.96 5.18 15.00
C GLN A 203 -2.17 4.49 14.37
N ALA A 204 -2.56 3.33 14.89
CA ALA A 204 -3.69 2.55 14.39
C ALA A 204 -5.02 3.32 14.38
N LYS A 205 -5.21 4.33 15.27
CA LYS A 205 -6.44 5.14 15.30
C LYS A 205 -6.72 5.89 14.00
N ASN A 206 -5.68 6.20 13.22
CA ASN A 206 -5.81 6.94 11.95
C ASN A 206 -6.41 6.07 10.83
N PHE A 207 -6.40 4.74 10.99
CA PHE A 207 -6.98 3.79 10.02
C PHE A 207 -8.48 3.55 10.22
N GLY A 208 -9.09 4.12 11.26
CA GLY A 208 -10.53 3.98 11.53
C GLY A 208 -11.44 4.81 10.61
N TYR A 209 -10.99 5.16 9.41
CA TYR A 209 -11.80 5.85 8.42
C TYR A 209 -12.82 4.91 7.76
N LYS A 210 -13.86 5.48 7.12
CA LYS A 210 -14.86 4.71 6.39
C LYS A 210 -14.28 4.27 5.05
N PRO A 211 -14.08 2.97 4.80
CA PRO A 211 -13.48 2.47 3.56
C PRO A 211 -14.35 2.79 2.33
N MET A 212 -13.71 2.95 1.18
CA MET A 212 -14.34 3.23 -0.12
C MET A 212 -15.23 4.50 -0.13
N TYR A 213 -15.03 5.40 0.82
CA TYR A 213 -15.72 6.68 0.90
C TYR A 213 -14.73 7.82 0.74
N GLN A 214 -14.18 7.95 -0.47
CA GLN A 214 -13.19 8.96 -0.80
C GLN A 214 -13.75 10.06 -1.69
N LYS A 215 -13.21 11.27 -1.53
CA LYS A 215 -13.48 12.39 -2.42
C LYS A 215 -12.42 12.42 -3.52
N LEU A 216 -12.85 12.55 -4.78
CA LEU A 216 -11.93 12.63 -5.93
C LEU A 216 -10.88 13.73 -5.76
N VAL A 217 -11.30 14.91 -5.28
CA VAL A 217 -10.38 16.05 -5.04
C VAL A 217 -9.32 15.71 -4.01
N ALA A 218 -9.70 15.06 -2.89
CA ALA A 218 -8.75 14.68 -1.85
C ALA A 218 -7.76 13.61 -2.33
N GLY A 219 -8.25 12.60 -3.08
CA GLY A 219 -7.37 11.59 -3.69
C GLY A 219 -6.40 12.20 -4.71
N SER A 220 -6.89 13.12 -5.55
CA SER A 220 -6.04 13.85 -6.50
C SER A 220 -4.97 14.69 -5.78
N GLN A 221 -5.33 15.35 -4.67
CA GLN A 221 -4.38 16.15 -3.90
C GLN A 221 -3.23 15.31 -3.35
N VAL A 222 -3.52 14.14 -2.78
CA VAL A 222 -2.46 13.22 -2.28
C VAL A 222 -1.48 12.81 -3.38
N LEU A 223 -1.98 12.63 -4.61
CA LEU A 223 -1.14 12.28 -5.75
C LEU A 223 -0.26 13.43 -6.23
N ASP A 224 -0.76 14.68 -6.18
CA ASP A 224 0.02 15.86 -6.51
C ASP A 224 1.05 16.17 -5.42
N ASP A 225 0.64 16.15 -4.16
CA ASP A 225 1.54 16.35 -3.02
C ASP A 225 2.79 15.45 -3.10
N ARG A 226 2.61 14.20 -3.52
CA ARG A 226 3.74 13.26 -3.70
C ARG A 226 4.71 13.68 -4.80
N ILE A 227 4.24 14.30 -5.89
CA ILE A 227 5.11 14.84 -6.95
C ILE A 227 5.89 16.04 -6.40
N GLU A 228 5.21 16.95 -5.70
CA GLU A 228 5.78 18.18 -5.16
C GLU A 228 6.79 17.89 -4.04
N GLU A 229 6.47 17.01 -3.10
CA GLU A 229 7.38 16.55 -2.05
C GLU A 229 8.63 15.87 -2.63
N TYR A 230 8.46 15.06 -3.69
CA TYR A 230 9.58 14.45 -4.38
C TYR A 230 10.46 15.49 -5.09
N ALA A 231 9.86 16.52 -5.71
CA ALA A 231 10.61 17.61 -6.32
C ALA A 231 11.49 18.35 -5.30
N VAL A 232 10.93 18.67 -4.11
CA VAL A 232 11.69 19.27 -3.01
C VAL A 232 12.83 18.35 -2.54
N ALA A 233 12.58 17.05 -2.44
CA ALA A 233 13.60 16.09 -2.02
C ALA A 233 14.74 15.96 -3.06
N ILE A 234 14.42 15.92 -4.35
CA ILE A 234 15.40 15.94 -5.45
C ILE A 234 16.21 17.24 -5.47
N GLN A 235 15.54 18.37 -5.24
CA GLN A 235 16.20 19.67 -5.16
C GLN A 235 17.31 19.67 -4.09
N LYS A 236 17.01 19.17 -2.91
CA LYS A 236 17.98 19.09 -1.79
C LYS A 236 19.10 18.08 -2.08
N GLU A 237 18.77 16.88 -2.57
CA GLU A 237 19.75 15.81 -2.82
C GLU A 237 20.78 16.20 -3.88
N HIS A 238 20.34 16.87 -4.95
CA HIS A 238 21.16 17.22 -6.11
C HIS A 238 21.63 18.68 -6.10
N ASN A 239 21.27 19.48 -5.11
CA ASN A 239 21.56 20.93 -5.03
C ASN A 239 21.17 21.69 -6.30
N ILE A 240 19.96 21.42 -6.84
CA ILE A 240 19.48 22.02 -8.08
C ILE A 240 18.76 23.33 -7.77
N PRO A 241 19.09 24.45 -8.47
CA PRO A 241 18.36 25.70 -8.32
C PRO A 241 16.88 25.55 -8.66
N ASN A 242 16.01 26.29 -7.98
CA ASN A 242 14.57 26.21 -8.24
C ASN A 242 14.19 26.66 -9.67
N GLU A 243 15.01 27.51 -10.28
CA GLU A 243 14.84 28.02 -11.63
C GLU A 243 15.00 26.96 -12.72
N ASP A 244 15.74 25.88 -12.43
CA ASP A 244 15.97 24.77 -13.35
C ASP A 244 14.79 23.79 -13.44
N PHE A 245 13.83 23.86 -12.49
CA PHE A 245 12.62 23.03 -12.52
C PHE A 245 11.57 23.65 -13.45
N CYS A 246 11.17 22.88 -14.45
CA CYS A 246 10.25 23.34 -15.47
C CYS A 246 9.07 22.39 -15.67
N ASN A 247 7.96 22.97 -16.16
CA ASN A 247 6.78 22.20 -16.56
C ASN A 247 7.11 21.30 -17.77
N PRO A 248 7.02 19.96 -17.66
CA PRO A 248 7.36 19.02 -18.73
C PRO A 248 6.49 19.17 -19.99
N CYS A 249 5.30 19.75 -19.89
CA CYS A 249 4.38 19.97 -21.00
C CYS A 249 4.64 21.27 -21.77
N SER A 250 5.52 22.11 -21.27
CA SER A 250 5.91 23.37 -21.92
C SER A 250 6.95 23.16 -23.01
N LYS A 251 7.16 24.18 -23.85
CA LYS A 251 8.21 24.20 -24.85
C LYS A 251 9.57 24.48 -24.19
N LEU A 252 10.43 23.46 -24.14
CA LEU A 252 11.72 23.46 -23.45
C LEU A 252 12.84 23.16 -24.45
N PRO A 253 13.42 24.18 -25.10
CA PRO A 253 14.47 23.99 -26.12
C PRO A 253 15.81 23.58 -25.52
N GLU A 254 16.05 23.89 -24.24
CA GLU A 254 17.27 23.59 -23.51
C GLU A 254 17.07 22.41 -22.56
N GLU A 255 18.17 21.86 -22.05
CA GLU A 255 18.13 20.80 -21.05
C GLU A 255 17.76 21.39 -19.69
N VAL A 256 16.67 20.91 -19.13
CA VAL A 256 16.11 21.34 -17.85
C VAL A 256 15.78 20.13 -16.98
N VAL A 257 15.47 20.38 -15.70
CA VAL A 257 14.97 19.35 -14.79
C VAL A 257 13.45 19.37 -14.79
N VAL A 258 12.84 18.21 -14.96
CA VAL A 258 11.39 18.03 -14.87
C VAL A 258 11.08 16.93 -13.88
N VAL A 259 10.02 17.12 -13.10
CA VAL A 259 9.53 16.13 -12.13
C VAL A 259 8.08 15.79 -12.47
N GLY A 260 7.72 14.54 -12.29
CA GLY A 260 6.37 14.08 -12.52
C GLY A 260 6.17 12.62 -12.18
N ARG A 261 4.97 12.16 -12.41
CA ARG A 261 4.57 10.78 -12.19
C ARG A 261 4.48 10.03 -13.52
N ILE A 262 5.03 8.82 -13.55
CA ILE A 262 4.85 7.90 -14.69
C ILE A 262 3.40 7.45 -14.73
N VAL A 263 2.76 7.63 -15.87
CA VAL A 263 1.46 7.07 -16.20
C VAL A 263 1.54 6.30 -17.52
N THR A 264 0.58 5.41 -17.75
CA THR A 264 0.53 4.62 -18.98
C THR A 264 -0.77 4.86 -19.73
N ASP A 265 -0.64 5.14 -21.01
CA ASP A 265 -1.78 5.20 -21.94
C ASP A 265 -1.92 3.83 -22.61
N VAL A 266 -2.61 2.91 -21.94
CA VAL A 266 -2.82 1.54 -22.40
C VAL A 266 -4.23 1.42 -22.96
N MET A 267 -4.34 1.02 -24.23
CA MET A 267 -5.64 0.67 -24.78
C MET A 267 -6.23 -0.55 -24.07
N GLU A 268 -7.56 -0.62 -23.93
CA GLU A 268 -8.28 -1.73 -23.27
C GLU A 268 -7.87 -3.13 -23.77
N SER A 269 -7.38 -3.23 -25.02
CA SER A 269 -6.90 -4.47 -25.60
C SER A 269 -5.50 -4.91 -25.12
N GLN A 270 -4.73 -4.05 -24.46
CA GLN A 270 -3.37 -4.31 -24.04
C GLN A 270 -3.34 -4.60 -22.53
N LYS A 271 -2.89 -5.80 -22.16
CA LYS A 271 -2.78 -6.21 -20.75
C LYS A 271 -1.58 -5.59 -20.02
N ARG A 272 -0.65 -4.97 -20.71
CA ARG A 272 0.59 -4.43 -20.15
C ARG A 272 1.06 -3.20 -20.93
N GLY A 273 1.54 -2.18 -20.20
CA GLY A 273 2.18 -1.03 -20.81
C GLY A 273 3.46 -1.41 -21.58
N ASN A 274 3.82 -0.59 -22.54
CA ASN A 274 5.07 -0.67 -23.30
C ASN A 274 5.72 0.72 -23.35
N GLU A 275 6.92 0.83 -23.93
CA GLU A 275 7.64 2.10 -24.03
C GLU A 275 6.80 3.22 -24.65
N ALA A 276 6.09 2.93 -25.74
CA ALA A 276 5.28 3.91 -26.46
C ALA A 276 4.06 4.41 -25.66
N SER A 277 3.64 3.66 -24.63
CA SER A 277 2.51 4.02 -23.74
C SER A 277 2.92 4.83 -22.53
N LEU A 278 4.23 5.07 -22.32
CA LEU A 278 4.71 5.81 -21.16
C LEU A 278 4.54 7.31 -21.34
N LEU A 279 3.92 7.94 -20.36
CA LEU A 279 3.74 9.38 -20.25
C LEU A 279 4.30 9.87 -18.92
N LEU A 280 4.70 11.13 -18.86
CA LEU A 280 4.96 11.85 -17.62
C LEU A 280 3.79 12.78 -17.34
N GLU A 281 3.19 12.66 -16.17
CA GLU A 281 2.13 13.53 -15.68
C GLU A 281 2.70 14.54 -14.68
N ALA A 282 2.52 15.84 -14.95
CA ALA A 282 2.90 16.92 -14.05
C ALA A 282 1.89 17.07 -12.91
N SER A 283 2.31 17.69 -11.78
CA SER A 283 1.37 18.11 -10.75
C SER A 283 0.40 19.16 -11.29
N ARG A 284 -0.75 19.34 -10.64
CA ARG A 284 -1.68 20.42 -11.00
C ARG A 284 -1.11 21.80 -10.70
N GLY A 285 -0.22 21.90 -9.68
CA GLY A 285 0.45 23.15 -9.32
C GLY A 285 1.43 23.60 -10.39
N ASP A 286 2.28 22.71 -10.88
CA ASP A 286 3.37 23.05 -11.80
C ASP A 286 3.01 22.92 -13.29
N GLY A 287 2.05 22.06 -13.63
CA GLY A 287 1.75 21.73 -15.03
C GLY A 287 0.29 21.47 -15.33
N GLU A 288 -0.65 21.98 -14.50
CA GLU A 288 -2.11 21.80 -14.69
C GLU A 288 -2.56 20.34 -14.84
N GLY A 289 -1.75 19.36 -14.31
CA GLY A 289 -2.00 17.94 -14.51
C GLY A 289 -1.78 17.47 -15.95
N GLY A 290 -1.03 18.22 -16.73
CA GLY A 290 -0.70 17.89 -18.12
C GLY A 290 0.10 16.59 -18.23
N ARG A 291 -0.03 15.90 -19.36
CA ARG A 291 0.67 14.67 -19.67
C ARG A 291 1.46 14.82 -20.95
N VAL A 292 2.71 14.37 -20.94
CA VAL A 292 3.59 14.41 -22.10
C VAL A 292 4.17 13.03 -22.38
N ARG A 293 4.28 12.66 -23.67
CA ARG A 293 4.90 11.39 -24.08
C ARG A 293 6.38 11.38 -23.81
N LEU A 294 6.91 10.23 -23.35
CA LEU A 294 8.33 10.05 -23.10
C LEU A 294 9.05 9.51 -24.35
N ASP A 295 10.20 10.10 -24.65
CA ASP A 295 11.21 9.53 -25.54
C ASP A 295 12.41 9.08 -24.71
N LEU A 296 12.58 7.77 -24.59
CA LEU A 296 13.61 7.13 -23.80
C LEU A 296 14.80 6.64 -24.62
N SER A 297 14.84 6.95 -25.90
CA SER A 297 15.84 6.46 -26.85
C SER A 297 17.30 6.82 -26.49
N ALA A 298 17.52 7.90 -25.73
CA ALA A 298 18.83 8.30 -25.25
C ALA A 298 19.31 7.54 -24.01
N LEU A 299 18.40 6.85 -23.31
CA LEU A 299 18.72 6.07 -22.11
C LEU A 299 19.33 4.72 -22.49
N LYS A 300 20.40 4.32 -21.80
CA LYS A 300 21.04 3.00 -21.98
C LYS A 300 20.26 1.84 -21.38
N GLY A 301 19.25 2.14 -20.59
CA GLY A 301 18.35 1.21 -19.92
C GLY A 301 17.45 1.98 -18.98
N TYR A 302 16.26 1.45 -18.73
CA TYR A 302 15.29 2.03 -17.81
C TYR A 302 14.38 0.95 -17.22
N ALA A 303 13.76 1.28 -16.10
CA ALA A 303 12.74 0.43 -15.48
C ALA A 303 11.78 1.33 -14.72
N PHE A 304 10.54 1.42 -15.20
CA PHE A 304 9.48 2.28 -14.67
C PHE A 304 8.21 1.47 -14.41
N TYR A 305 7.37 1.96 -13.51
CA TYR A 305 6.03 1.43 -13.24
C TYR A 305 5.02 2.57 -13.14
N PRO A 306 3.74 2.35 -13.43
CA PRO A 306 2.70 3.37 -13.27
C PRO A 306 2.58 3.84 -11.83
N GLY A 307 2.57 5.15 -11.61
CA GLY A 307 2.58 5.75 -10.28
C GLY A 307 3.97 6.12 -9.75
N MET A 308 5.05 5.71 -10.43
CA MET A 308 6.42 6.06 -10.03
C MET A 308 6.66 7.56 -10.20
N THR A 309 7.04 8.24 -9.13
CA THR A 309 7.49 9.63 -9.20
C THR A 309 8.96 9.65 -9.61
N VAL A 310 9.31 10.47 -10.62
CA VAL A 310 10.64 10.52 -11.22
C VAL A 310 11.08 11.95 -11.50
N ALA A 311 12.38 12.15 -11.53
CA ALA A 311 12.98 13.40 -11.98
C ALA A 311 13.91 13.11 -13.17
N PHE A 312 13.79 13.89 -14.24
CA PHE A 312 14.56 13.74 -15.46
C PHE A 312 15.32 15.02 -15.79
N LYS A 313 16.53 14.85 -16.34
CA LYS A 313 17.11 15.88 -17.20
C LYS A 313 16.60 15.63 -18.61
N ALA A 314 15.88 16.60 -19.17
CA ALA A 314 15.15 16.40 -20.41
C ALA A 314 15.00 17.68 -21.21
N MET A 315 14.56 17.57 -22.45
CA MET A 315 14.22 18.67 -23.37
C MET A 315 12.84 18.38 -24.00
N ASN A 316 12.08 19.42 -24.29
CA ASN A 316 10.82 19.33 -25.03
C ASN A 316 10.68 20.45 -26.06
N PRO A 317 11.45 20.44 -27.18
CA PRO A 317 11.49 21.54 -28.12
C PRO A 317 10.15 21.88 -28.79
N THR A 318 9.28 20.88 -28.93
CA THR A 318 8.00 21.01 -29.64
C THR A 318 6.78 21.05 -28.72
N ALA A 319 6.96 20.77 -27.43
CA ALA A 319 5.90 20.56 -26.42
C ALA A 319 5.07 19.28 -26.63
N ASP A 320 5.43 18.40 -27.57
CA ASP A 320 4.71 17.15 -27.86
C ASP A 320 5.33 15.93 -27.19
N LYS A 321 6.68 15.91 -27.05
CA LYS A 321 7.42 14.75 -26.63
C LYS A 321 8.64 15.15 -25.80
N LEU A 322 8.74 14.59 -24.61
CA LEU A 322 9.84 14.84 -23.69
C LEU A 322 11.02 13.92 -24.01
N LEU A 323 12.14 14.48 -24.49
CA LEU A 323 13.39 13.78 -24.78
C LEU A 323 14.19 13.60 -23.50
N VAL A 324 14.12 12.43 -22.89
CA VAL A 324 14.80 12.13 -21.62
C VAL A 324 16.28 11.86 -21.87
N LYS A 325 17.16 12.68 -21.30
CA LYS A 325 18.62 12.53 -21.38
C LYS A 325 19.20 11.66 -20.28
N SER A 326 18.73 11.88 -19.05
CA SER A 326 19.11 11.07 -17.89
C SER A 326 18.01 11.07 -16.83
N VAL A 327 18.02 10.01 -16.02
CA VAL A 327 17.16 9.88 -14.83
C VAL A 327 17.98 10.32 -13.62
N LEU A 328 17.46 11.23 -12.82
CA LEU A 328 18.08 11.61 -11.55
C LEU A 328 17.85 10.48 -10.52
N THR A 329 18.86 10.20 -9.70
CA THR A 329 18.75 9.22 -8.63
C THR A 329 17.74 9.70 -7.59
N PRO A 330 16.85 8.81 -7.10
CA PRO A 330 15.90 9.20 -6.06
C PRO A 330 16.63 9.60 -4.78
N PRO A 331 15.97 10.39 -3.91
CA PRO A 331 16.55 10.80 -2.63
C PRO A 331 16.92 9.59 -1.77
N THR A 332 18.00 9.72 -1.01
CA THR A 332 18.44 8.68 -0.10
C THR A 332 17.80 8.89 1.27
N TYR A 333 16.93 7.97 1.68
CA TYR A 333 16.32 8.00 3.00
C TYR A 333 17.21 7.32 4.06
N PHE A 334 17.15 7.81 5.29
CA PHE A 334 17.91 7.27 6.41
C PHE A 334 17.36 5.91 6.87
N GLY A 335 18.24 5.05 7.38
CA GLY A 335 17.84 3.81 8.07
C GLY A 335 17.46 4.09 9.51
N ALA A 336 16.78 3.14 10.13
CA ALA A 336 16.46 3.16 11.54
C ALA A 336 17.72 3.24 12.43
N GLY A 337 17.60 3.89 13.57
CA GLY A 337 18.67 4.01 14.58
C GLY A 337 18.08 4.27 15.96
N SER A 338 18.81 3.85 17.00
CA SER A 338 18.44 4.01 18.40
C SER A 338 19.54 4.72 19.19
N LYS A 339 19.19 5.26 20.36
CA LYS A 339 20.19 5.84 21.28
C LYS A 339 21.10 4.74 21.84
N PRO A 340 22.35 5.04 22.17
CA PRO A 340 23.26 4.06 22.78
C PRO A 340 22.73 3.40 24.05
N SER A 341 22.01 4.17 24.89
CA SER A 341 21.38 3.67 26.13
C SER A 341 20.33 2.59 25.83
N ASP A 342 19.53 2.78 24.77
CA ASP A 342 18.46 1.87 24.40
C ASP A 342 19.05 0.58 23.83
N MET A 343 20.12 0.70 23.04
CA MET A 343 20.85 -0.45 22.51
C MET A 343 21.51 -1.30 23.62
N ASP A 344 22.06 -0.67 24.67
CA ASP A 344 22.61 -1.38 25.82
C ASP A 344 21.53 -2.09 26.64
N GLU A 345 20.35 -1.52 26.76
CA GLU A 345 19.20 -2.17 27.40
C GLU A 345 18.76 -3.42 26.61
N GLU A 346 18.64 -3.31 25.28
CA GLU A 346 18.29 -4.43 24.42
C GLU A 346 19.36 -5.55 24.44
N PHE A 347 20.64 -5.18 24.46
CA PHE A 347 21.74 -6.14 24.66
C PHE A 347 21.55 -6.95 25.95
N ARG A 348 21.17 -6.28 27.06
CA ARG A 348 20.92 -6.96 28.33
C ARG A 348 19.69 -7.86 28.29
N LYS A 349 18.60 -7.42 27.65
CA LYS A 349 17.37 -8.23 27.50
C LYS A 349 17.62 -9.48 26.67
N LEU A 350 18.46 -9.39 25.64
CA LEU A 350 18.81 -10.49 24.75
C LEU A 350 20.02 -11.31 25.21
N ALA A 351 20.59 -11.03 26.40
CA ALA A 351 21.77 -11.75 26.92
C ALA A 351 21.57 -13.27 27.02
N ALA A 352 20.33 -13.75 27.05
CA ALA A 352 20.00 -15.18 27.06
C ALA A 352 20.07 -15.86 25.69
N GLY A 353 20.31 -15.14 24.61
CA GLY A 353 20.39 -15.69 23.24
C GLY A 353 19.72 -14.82 22.18
N ASN A 354 19.78 -15.29 20.95
CA ASN A 354 19.28 -14.58 19.78
C ASN A 354 17.77 -14.28 19.85
N PHE A 355 17.34 -13.22 19.17
CA PHE A 355 15.94 -12.89 18.96
C PHE A 355 15.38 -13.70 17.79
N ASN A 356 14.31 -14.47 18.01
CA ASN A 356 13.79 -15.44 17.04
C ASN A 356 12.38 -15.09 16.62
N VAL A 357 12.14 -15.12 15.31
CA VAL A 357 10.88 -14.67 14.70
C VAL A 357 10.41 -15.65 13.63
N PHE A 358 9.14 -16.05 13.70
CA PHE A 358 8.43 -16.72 12.61
C PHE A 358 7.64 -15.69 11.78
N ILE A 359 7.66 -15.85 10.46
CA ILE A 359 6.97 -14.96 9.52
C ILE A 359 6.22 -15.81 8.51
N ALA A 360 4.90 -15.72 8.52
CA ALA A 360 4.06 -16.45 7.59
C ALA A 360 2.93 -15.60 7.02
N ALA A 361 2.49 -15.92 5.82
CA ALA A 361 1.43 -15.21 5.13
C ALA A 361 0.42 -16.16 4.49
N GLY A 362 -0.85 -15.82 4.56
CA GLY A 362 -1.92 -16.56 3.89
C GLY A 362 -1.87 -16.47 2.36
N PRO A 363 -2.68 -17.29 1.69
CA PRO A 363 -3.71 -18.18 2.26
C PRO A 363 -3.11 -19.34 3.07
N TYR A 364 -3.85 -19.81 4.07
CA TYR A 364 -3.41 -20.84 5.01
C TYR A 364 -3.99 -22.22 4.73
N THR A 365 -4.79 -22.35 3.68
CA THR A 365 -5.38 -23.61 3.20
C THR A 365 -5.34 -23.66 1.69
N THR A 366 -5.42 -24.87 1.11
CA THR A 366 -5.49 -25.09 -0.34
C THR A 366 -6.92 -24.95 -0.84
N ASP A 367 -7.13 -24.71 -2.14
CA ASP A 367 -8.45 -24.42 -2.74
C ASP A 367 -9.45 -25.58 -2.65
N ASP A 368 -9.02 -26.80 -2.35
CA ASP A 368 -9.84 -28.00 -2.29
C ASP A 368 -10.54 -28.23 -0.94
N ASN A 369 -10.01 -27.65 0.14
CA ASN A 369 -10.56 -27.86 1.48
C ASN A 369 -10.46 -26.59 2.37
N LEU A 370 -11.09 -26.65 3.55
CA LEU A 370 -11.02 -25.64 4.61
C LEU A 370 -10.50 -26.25 5.93
N ASP A 371 -9.58 -27.21 5.83
CA ASP A 371 -9.06 -27.94 6.99
C ASP A 371 -7.92 -27.19 7.70
N PHE A 372 -7.23 -26.27 7.00
CA PHE A 372 -6.13 -25.48 7.55
C PHE A 372 -4.97 -26.32 8.12
N GLU A 373 -4.71 -27.52 7.53
CA GLU A 373 -3.66 -28.43 8.01
C GLU A 373 -2.28 -27.76 8.05
N GLY A 374 -1.95 -26.92 7.04
CA GLY A 374 -0.69 -26.15 7.00
C GLY A 374 -0.57 -25.15 8.13
N PHE A 375 -1.67 -24.49 8.50
CA PHE A 375 -1.70 -23.56 9.62
C PHE A 375 -1.53 -24.29 10.97
N THR A 376 -2.18 -25.43 11.13
CA THR A 376 -2.04 -26.27 12.33
C THR A 376 -0.59 -26.74 12.51
N GLU A 377 0.05 -27.25 11.45
CA GLU A 377 1.47 -27.65 11.47
C GLU A 377 2.39 -26.47 11.82
N LEU A 378 2.13 -25.26 11.29
CA LEU A 378 2.90 -24.06 11.64
C LEU A 378 2.77 -23.75 13.13
N VAL A 379 1.55 -23.83 13.68
CA VAL A 379 1.30 -23.57 15.10
C VAL A 379 1.98 -24.65 15.97
N ASP A 380 1.96 -25.90 15.55
CA ASP A 380 2.68 -26.99 16.26
C ASP A 380 4.18 -26.66 16.38
N ARG A 381 4.81 -26.23 15.28
CA ARG A 381 6.23 -25.80 15.28
C ARG A 381 6.48 -24.58 16.15
N ILE A 382 5.57 -23.59 16.14
CA ILE A 382 5.67 -22.40 16.98
C ILE A 382 5.59 -22.79 18.48
N VAL A 383 4.67 -23.67 18.83
CA VAL A 383 4.51 -24.16 20.21
C VAL A 383 5.73 -24.97 20.67
N GLU A 384 6.33 -25.76 19.76
CA GLU A 384 7.54 -26.55 20.04
C GLU A 384 8.80 -25.68 20.21
N THR A 385 8.95 -24.65 19.36
CA THR A 385 10.17 -23.82 19.33
C THR A 385 10.10 -22.58 20.20
N GLU A 386 8.91 -22.15 20.61
CA GLU A 386 8.66 -20.96 21.45
C GLU A 386 9.45 -19.71 21.00
N PRO A 387 9.31 -19.26 19.76
CA PRO A 387 10.02 -18.07 19.27
C PRO A 387 9.55 -16.82 20.03
N ASP A 388 10.36 -15.76 20.03
CA ASP A 388 10.03 -14.49 20.68
C ASP A 388 8.81 -13.80 20.05
N ALA A 389 8.72 -13.82 18.71
CA ALA A 389 7.63 -13.20 17.97
C ALA A 389 7.17 -14.04 16.77
N VAL A 390 5.90 -13.88 16.41
CA VAL A 390 5.28 -14.56 15.27
C VAL A 390 4.46 -13.55 14.48
N PHE A 391 4.87 -13.27 13.24
CA PHE A 391 4.11 -12.45 12.30
C PHE A 391 3.23 -13.33 11.42
N LEU A 392 1.93 -13.09 11.45
CA LEU A 392 0.95 -13.75 10.62
C LEU A 392 0.18 -12.72 9.80
N SER A 393 0.39 -12.74 8.50
CA SER A 393 -0.32 -11.87 7.56
C SER A 393 -1.47 -12.62 6.89
N GLY A 394 -2.64 -11.95 6.73
CA GLY A 394 -3.75 -12.50 5.97
C GLY A 394 -3.42 -12.73 4.47
N PRO A 395 -4.38 -13.30 3.71
CA PRO A 395 -5.74 -13.63 4.12
C PRO A 395 -5.81 -14.89 4.99
N PHE A 396 -6.58 -14.83 6.09
CA PHE A 396 -6.86 -15.98 6.94
C PHE A 396 -8.06 -16.76 6.39
N ILE A 397 -9.18 -16.10 6.13
CA ILE A 397 -10.32 -16.63 5.39
C ILE A 397 -10.40 -15.89 4.06
N ASP A 398 -9.84 -16.51 3.02
CA ASP A 398 -9.64 -15.85 1.74
C ASP A 398 -10.96 -15.73 0.94
N THR A 399 -11.33 -14.50 0.55
CA THR A 399 -12.48 -14.25 -0.34
C THR A 399 -12.32 -14.89 -1.72
N GLU A 400 -11.08 -15.15 -2.15
CA GLU A 400 -10.80 -15.80 -3.44
C GLU A 400 -10.91 -17.33 -3.38
N HIS A 401 -11.01 -17.91 -2.18
CA HIS A 401 -11.12 -19.35 -2.01
C HIS A 401 -12.44 -19.88 -2.60
N PRO A 402 -12.42 -20.92 -3.46
CA PRO A 402 -13.60 -21.41 -4.17
C PRO A 402 -14.78 -21.77 -3.26
N LYS A 403 -14.51 -22.45 -2.16
CA LYS A 403 -15.55 -22.85 -1.18
C LYS A 403 -16.12 -21.65 -0.42
N VAL A 404 -15.30 -20.64 -0.10
CA VAL A 404 -15.77 -19.41 0.55
C VAL A 404 -16.67 -18.62 -0.40
N LYS A 405 -16.29 -18.49 -1.69
CA LYS A 405 -17.11 -17.85 -2.73
C LYS A 405 -18.46 -18.53 -2.94
N LEU A 406 -18.50 -19.85 -2.85
CA LEU A 406 -19.72 -20.64 -3.02
C LEU A 406 -20.55 -20.77 -1.75
N GLY A 407 -20.02 -20.35 -0.59
CA GLY A 407 -20.66 -20.59 0.70
C GLY A 407 -20.64 -22.08 1.11
N ASP A 408 -19.73 -22.86 0.53
CA ASP A 408 -19.59 -24.31 0.79
C ASP A 408 -18.65 -24.53 2.00
N PHE A 409 -19.17 -24.29 3.18
CA PHE A 409 -18.50 -24.60 4.45
C PHE A 409 -19.45 -25.31 5.42
N PRO A 410 -18.92 -26.06 6.40
CA PRO A 410 -19.73 -26.90 7.27
C PRO A 410 -20.77 -26.05 8.03
N VAL A 411 -22.04 -26.37 7.81
CA VAL A 411 -23.15 -25.80 8.59
C VAL A 411 -23.49 -26.81 9.68
N ASP A 412 -23.38 -26.41 10.94
CA ASP A 412 -23.86 -27.24 12.04
C ASP A 412 -25.40 -27.28 11.99
N MET A 413 -25.94 -28.37 11.47
CA MET A 413 -27.38 -28.60 11.31
C MET A 413 -28.15 -28.54 12.63
N ASN A 414 -27.47 -28.58 13.78
CA ASN A 414 -28.06 -28.54 15.10
C ASN A 414 -28.20 -27.14 15.68
N ASN A 415 -27.57 -26.12 15.06
CA ASN A 415 -27.66 -24.73 15.48
C ASN A 415 -28.49 -23.92 14.47
N PHE A 416 -29.72 -23.62 14.83
CA PHE A 416 -30.64 -22.77 14.04
C PHE A 416 -30.16 -21.32 13.84
N SER A 417 -29.04 -20.91 14.43
CA SER A 417 -28.49 -19.54 14.33
C SER A 417 -27.58 -19.29 13.13
N GLY A 418 -27.42 -20.24 12.21
CA GLY A 418 -26.59 -20.08 11.00
C GLY A 418 -25.09 -19.96 11.33
N TYR A 419 -24.28 -20.79 10.73
CA TYR A 419 -22.82 -20.71 10.79
C TYR A 419 -22.32 -19.58 9.88
N VAL A 420 -21.49 -18.67 10.40
CA VAL A 420 -20.93 -17.55 9.66
C VAL A 420 -19.42 -17.62 9.54
N LEU A 421 -18.83 -16.80 8.67
CA LEU A 421 -17.38 -16.83 8.42
C LEU A 421 -16.54 -16.48 9.64
N GLU A 422 -17.07 -15.66 10.55
CA GLU A 422 -16.45 -15.38 11.85
C GLU A 422 -16.36 -16.64 12.73
N ASP A 423 -17.30 -17.54 12.62
CA ASP A 423 -17.27 -18.80 13.38
C ASP A 423 -16.24 -19.76 12.79
N LEU A 424 -16.11 -19.82 11.46
CA LEU A 424 -15.04 -20.53 10.79
C LEU A 424 -13.66 -19.98 11.23
N PHE A 425 -13.50 -18.67 11.32
CA PHE A 425 -12.28 -18.05 11.83
C PHE A 425 -11.99 -18.45 13.28
N LYS A 426 -13.00 -18.42 14.16
CA LYS A 426 -12.85 -18.83 15.57
C LYS A 426 -12.45 -20.30 15.68
N GLU A 427 -13.11 -21.17 14.93
CA GLU A 427 -12.86 -22.61 14.95
C GLU A 427 -11.46 -22.96 14.41
N LYS A 428 -11.09 -22.45 13.24
CA LYS A 428 -9.85 -22.86 12.53
C LYS A 428 -8.63 -22.01 12.90
N ILE A 429 -8.80 -20.72 13.17
CA ILE A 429 -7.68 -19.81 13.41
C ILE A 429 -7.53 -19.48 14.89
N THR A 430 -8.59 -18.93 15.53
CA THR A 430 -8.49 -18.49 16.93
C THR A 430 -8.18 -19.66 17.87
N SER A 431 -8.79 -20.82 17.66
CA SER A 431 -8.53 -22.03 18.46
C SER A 431 -7.05 -22.44 18.43
N GLN A 432 -6.41 -22.34 17.27
CA GLN A 432 -4.99 -22.62 17.10
C GLN A 432 -4.11 -21.54 17.74
N LEU A 433 -4.43 -20.26 17.53
CA LEU A 433 -3.69 -19.14 18.11
C LEU A 433 -3.68 -19.19 19.65
N ASN A 434 -4.76 -19.67 20.27
CA ASN A 434 -4.86 -19.82 21.73
C ASN A 434 -3.87 -20.85 22.30
N ARG A 435 -3.28 -21.71 21.48
CA ARG A 435 -2.22 -22.66 21.89
C ARG A 435 -0.86 -21.98 22.04
N ILE A 436 -0.67 -20.80 21.39
CA ILE A 436 0.57 -20.04 21.46
C ILE A 436 0.51 -19.14 22.69
N THR A 437 1.17 -19.52 23.77
CA THR A 437 1.09 -18.81 25.05
C THR A 437 2.34 -18.02 25.42
N LYS A 438 3.51 -18.40 24.86
CA LYS A 438 4.80 -17.83 25.24
C LYS A 438 5.34 -16.82 24.21
N SER A 439 4.94 -16.96 22.96
CA SER A 439 5.37 -16.06 21.89
C SER A 439 4.42 -14.89 21.72
N MET A 440 4.94 -13.73 21.33
CA MET A 440 4.13 -12.58 20.93
C MET A 440 3.58 -12.82 19.54
N VAL A 441 2.26 -12.93 19.40
CA VAL A 441 1.59 -13.11 18.10
C VAL A 441 1.11 -11.78 17.55
N LEU A 442 1.50 -11.46 16.32
CA LEU A 442 1.18 -10.22 15.62
C LEU A 442 0.38 -10.55 14.35
N LEU A 443 -0.88 -10.08 14.29
CA LEU A 443 -1.78 -10.32 13.15
C LEU A 443 -1.93 -9.09 12.27
N VAL A 444 -1.66 -9.23 10.98
CA VAL A 444 -1.86 -8.21 9.95
C VAL A 444 -3.02 -8.66 9.05
N PRO A 445 -4.12 -7.88 8.91
CA PRO A 445 -5.22 -8.24 8.04
C PRO A 445 -4.83 -8.14 6.56
N SER A 446 -5.63 -8.76 5.70
CA SER A 446 -5.58 -8.56 4.25
C SER A 446 -6.90 -8.01 3.73
N THR A 447 -6.88 -7.23 2.67
CA THR A 447 -8.10 -6.81 1.96
C THR A 447 -8.88 -7.98 1.36
N ARG A 448 -8.26 -9.17 1.31
CA ARG A 448 -8.87 -10.44 0.91
C ARG A 448 -9.48 -11.23 2.08
N ASP A 449 -9.36 -10.75 3.32
CA ASP A 449 -9.97 -11.43 4.47
C ASP A 449 -11.49 -11.21 4.49
N ALA A 450 -12.25 -12.30 4.35
CA ALA A 450 -13.70 -12.27 4.34
C ALA A 450 -14.32 -11.82 5.68
N VAL A 451 -13.56 -11.92 6.77
CA VAL A 451 -13.97 -11.48 8.12
C VAL A 451 -13.55 -10.05 8.46
N SER A 452 -12.83 -9.38 7.56
CA SER A 452 -12.44 -7.97 7.74
C SER A 452 -13.58 -7.04 7.35
N LYS A 453 -13.96 -6.12 8.24
CA LYS A 453 -14.95 -5.07 7.93
C LYS A 453 -14.35 -3.92 7.13
N HIS A 454 -13.03 -3.75 7.17
CA HIS A 454 -12.31 -2.74 6.42
C HIS A 454 -11.71 -3.40 5.17
N VAL A 455 -12.31 -3.14 4.02
CA VAL A 455 -12.03 -3.86 2.76
C VAL A 455 -11.10 -3.11 1.81
N SER A 456 -10.66 -1.90 2.16
CA SER A 456 -9.75 -1.09 1.34
C SER A 456 -8.38 -0.92 1.99
N PHE A 457 -7.38 -0.61 1.18
CA PHE A 457 -6.01 -0.32 1.59
C PHE A 457 -5.77 1.21 1.56
N PRO A 458 -5.15 1.79 2.58
CA PRO A 458 -4.65 1.22 3.85
C PRO A 458 -5.77 0.72 4.78
N GLN A 459 -5.54 -0.43 5.45
CA GLN A 459 -6.59 -1.21 6.13
C GLN A 459 -6.46 -1.16 7.65
N ASP A 460 -7.58 -0.97 8.37
CA ASP A 460 -7.64 -1.06 9.83
C ASP A 460 -7.49 -2.52 10.30
N ARG A 461 -7.13 -2.67 11.57
CA ARG A 461 -6.94 -3.95 12.25
C ARG A 461 -8.24 -4.75 12.41
N PHE A 462 -8.10 -6.05 12.66
CA PHE A 462 -9.21 -6.93 13.00
C PHE A 462 -9.95 -6.49 14.26
N GLN A 463 -11.22 -6.86 14.35
CA GLN A 463 -12.04 -6.63 15.54
C GLN A 463 -11.89 -7.79 16.52
N ARG A 464 -11.09 -7.61 17.58
CA ARG A 464 -10.78 -8.61 18.60
C ARG A 464 -11.99 -9.37 19.13
N LYS A 465 -13.04 -8.65 19.56
CA LYS A 465 -14.24 -9.26 20.14
C LYS A 465 -15.02 -10.11 19.15
N LEU A 466 -15.11 -9.68 17.90
CA LEU A 466 -15.83 -10.39 16.85
C LEU A 466 -15.20 -11.76 16.55
N LEU A 467 -13.87 -11.78 16.52
CA LEU A 467 -13.08 -12.97 16.17
C LEU A 467 -12.64 -13.80 17.40
N GLY A 468 -13.03 -13.42 18.60
CA GLY A 468 -12.70 -14.14 19.83
C GLY A 468 -11.21 -14.18 20.17
N LEU A 469 -10.41 -13.20 19.69
CA LEU A 469 -8.98 -13.16 19.88
C LEU A 469 -8.60 -12.74 21.30
N GLN A 470 -7.63 -13.42 21.89
CA GLN A 470 -7.12 -13.16 23.24
C GLN A 470 -6.28 -11.87 23.29
N SER A 471 -6.04 -11.36 24.51
CA SER A 471 -5.31 -10.10 24.74
C SER A 471 -3.82 -10.17 24.35
N ASN A 472 -3.18 -11.35 24.43
CA ASN A 472 -1.79 -11.59 24.06
C ASN A 472 -1.54 -11.48 22.54
N VAL A 473 -2.58 -11.53 21.70
CA VAL A 473 -2.47 -11.34 20.26
C VAL A 473 -2.48 -9.84 19.95
N GLN A 474 -1.42 -9.32 19.34
CA GLN A 474 -1.33 -7.94 18.86
C GLN A 474 -2.00 -7.81 17.49
N LEU A 475 -2.93 -6.87 17.36
CA LEU A 475 -3.64 -6.61 16.11
C LEU A 475 -3.05 -5.40 15.43
N LEU A 476 -2.50 -5.60 14.24
CA LEU A 476 -1.81 -4.58 13.45
C LEU A 476 -2.69 -4.10 12.29
N THR A 477 -2.36 -2.93 11.76
CA THR A 477 -2.94 -2.36 10.54
C THR A 477 -2.25 -2.93 9.30
N ASN A 478 -2.77 -2.69 8.12
CA ASN A 478 -2.15 -3.03 6.85
C ASN A 478 -2.08 -1.78 5.95
N PRO A 479 -0.90 -1.20 5.72
CA PRO A 479 0.38 -1.64 6.26
C PRO A 479 0.58 -1.24 7.73
N CYS A 480 1.67 -1.73 8.32
CA CYS A 480 2.12 -1.28 9.63
C CYS A 480 3.64 -1.13 9.69
N MET A 481 4.09 -0.23 10.56
CA MET A 481 5.47 -0.17 11.04
C MET A 481 5.48 -0.25 12.57
N ILE A 482 6.28 -1.16 13.07
CA ILE A 482 6.43 -1.42 14.50
C ILE A 482 7.90 -1.61 14.85
N ALA A 483 8.24 -1.42 16.11
CA ALA A 483 9.52 -1.86 16.66
C ALA A 483 9.28 -3.02 17.63
N LEU A 484 10.07 -4.08 17.50
CA LEU A 484 10.24 -5.12 18.49
C LEU A 484 11.65 -4.99 19.02
N ASN A 485 11.77 -4.58 20.27
CA ASN A 485 13.01 -4.10 20.82
C ASN A 485 13.55 -2.94 19.95
N GLU A 486 14.83 -2.96 19.57
CA GLU A 486 15.40 -1.97 18.66
C GLU A 486 14.99 -2.15 17.20
N ILE A 487 14.56 -3.36 16.79
CA ILE A 487 14.38 -3.73 15.38
C ILE A 487 13.09 -3.17 14.83
N GLN A 488 13.18 -2.34 13.80
CA GLN A 488 12.03 -1.78 13.12
C GLN A 488 11.57 -2.67 11.97
N PHE A 489 10.32 -3.15 12.06
CA PHE A 489 9.68 -3.97 11.04
C PHE A 489 8.64 -3.16 10.26
N GLY A 490 8.75 -3.17 8.93
CA GLY A 490 7.70 -2.71 8.03
C GLY A 490 6.98 -3.90 7.40
N ILE A 491 5.66 -3.91 7.40
CA ILE A 491 4.89 -5.07 6.95
C ILE A 491 3.66 -4.61 6.16
N SER A 492 3.41 -5.27 5.03
CA SER A 492 2.15 -5.13 4.30
C SER A 492 1.71 -6.50 3.77
N SER A 493 0.44 -6.82 3.90
CA SER A 493 -0.14 -8.06 3.31
C SER A 493 -0.57 -7.89 1.84
N ALA A 494 -0.47 -6.67 1.28
CA ALA A 494 -0.73 -6.44 -0.14
C ALA A 494 0.41 -7.02 -0.99
N ASP A 495 0.08 -7.77 -2.04
CA ASP A 495 1.09 -8.38 -2.93
C ASP A 495 1.66 -7.36 -3.92
N ILE A 496 2.34 -6.34 -3.36
CA ILE A 496 2.93 -5.26 -4.16
C ILE A 496 4.03 -5.75 -5.11
N LEU A 497 4.80 -6.76 -4.69
CA LEU A 497 5.90 -7.29 -5.51
C LEU A 497 5.38 -7.92 -6.80
N PHE A 498 4.32 -8.72 -6.72
CA PHE A 498 3.70 -9.31 -7.91
C PHE A 498 3.02 -8.25 -8.78
N HIS A 499 2.30 -7.30 -8.17
CA HIS A 499 1.65 -6.21 -8.90
C HIS A 499 2.67 -5.34 -9.64
N LEU A 500 3.77 -4.94 -9.01
CA LEU A 500 4.86 -4.21 -9.66
C LEU A 500 5.50 -5.02 -10.79
N ASN A 501 5.76 -6.32 -10.57
CA ASN A 501 6.33 -7.19 -11.61
C ASN A 501 5.45 -7.29 -12.86
N MET A 502 4.13 -7.25 -12.67
CA MET A 502 3.18 -7.28 -13.78
C MET A 502 3.07 -5.96 -14.53
N GLN A 503 3.26 -4.83 -13.85
CA GLN A 503 3.10 -3.49 -14.40
C GLN A 503 4.41 -2.81 -14.82
N GLU A 504 5.56 -3.38 -14.46
CA GLU A 504 6.87 -2.84 -14.79
C GLU A 504 7.12 -2.82 -16.31
N VAL A 505 7.49 -1.65 -16.82
CA VAL A 505 7.98 -1.45 -18.19
C VAL A 505 9.48 -1.19 -18.13
N LYS A 506 10.27 -2.07 -18.75
CA LYS A 506 11.72 -2.00 -18.67
C LYS A 506 12.42 -2.31 -20.00
N ALA A 507 13.54 -1.65 -20.20
CA ALA A 507 14.55 -2.03 -21.18
C ALA A 507 15.85 -2.36 -20.44
N SER A 508 16.36 -3.57 -20.67
CA SER A 508 17.63 -4.01 -20.06
C SER A 508 18.80 -3.18 -20.58
N GLY A 509 19.68 -2.75 -19.68
CA GLY A 509 20.83 -1.93 -20.04
C GLY A 509 21.76 -1.67 -18.86
N LYS A 510 22.82 -0.91 -19.11
CA LYS A 510 23.79 -0.58 -18.08
C LYS A 510 23.13 0.26 -16.97
N GLY A 511 23.28 -0.18 -15.74
CA GLY A 511 22.74 0.52 -14.55
C GLY A 511 21.37 0.01 -14.08
N ILE A 512 20.75 -0.93 -14.80
CA ILE A 512 19.50 -1.55 -14.35
C ILE A 512 19.80 -2.84 -13.58
N GLU A 513 19.28 -2.92 -12.36
CA GLU A 513 19.41 -4.12 -11.54
C GLU A 513 18.76 -5.33 -12.22
N THR A 514 19.51 -6.39 -12.37
CA THR A 514 19.08 -7.61 -13.07
C THR A 514 18.24 -8.53 -12.20
N ASN A 515 18.50 -8.53 -10.89
CA ASN A 515 17.71 -9.30 -9.95
C ASN A 515 16.32 -8.68 -9.79
N THR A 516 15.31 -9.40 -10.21
CA THR A 516 13.92 -8.91 -10.20
C THR A 516 13.44 -8.58 -8.80
N PHE A 517 13.66 -9.46 -7.82
CA PHE A 517 13.21 -9.21 -6.45
C PHE A 517 13.89 -7.96 -5.86
N HIS A 518 15.21 -7.85 -6.03
CA HIS A 518 15.98 -6.69 -5.56
C HIS A 518 15.45 -5.39 -6.16
N ARG A 519 15.17 -5.37 -7.46
CA ARG A 519 14.63 -4.19 -8.17
C ARG A 519 13.24 -3.82 -7.68
N LEU A 520 12.31 -4.80 -7.55
CA LEU A 520 10.95 -4.56 -7.09
C LEU A 520 10.92 -4.07 -5.63
N ALA A 521 11.72 -4.68 -4.75
CA ALA A 521 11.85 -4.23 -3.38
C ALA A 521 12.46 -2.82 -3.28
N ASN A 522 13.42 -2.51 -4.15
CA ASN A 522 13.99 -1.16 -4.23
C ASN A 522 12.94 -0.11 -4.60
N TYR A 523 11.95 -0.41 -5.43
CA TYR A 523 10.86 0.54 -5.72
C TYR A 523 10.06 0.91 -4.48
N VAL A 524 9.75 -0.06 -3.62
CA VAL A 524 9.05 0.17 -2.35
C VAL A 524 9.90 1.03 -1.40
N ILE A 525 11.18 0.68 -1.26
CA ILE A 525 12.10 1.39 -0.36
C ILE A 525 12.40 2.81 -0.86
N SER A 526 12.69 2.98 -2.15
CA SER A 526 13.04 4.29 -2.71
C SER A 526 11.84 5.24 -2.82
N SER A 527 10.62 4.72 -2.90
CA SER A 527 9.41 5.54 -2.83
C SER A 527 8.98 5.86 -1.40
N SER A 528 9.64 5.28 -0.38
CA SER A 528 9.24 5.38 1.04
C SER A 528 7.76 5.04 1.27
N HIS A 529 7.23 4.03 0.55
CA HIS A 529 5.80 3.77 0.48
C HIS A 529 5.49 2.28 0.25
N PHE A 530 4.59 1.69 1.06
CA PHE A 530 4.23 0.27 0.97
C PHE A 530 3.51 -0.14 -0.31
N TYR A 531 2.80 0.77 -0.96
CA TYR A 531 2.09 0.51 -2.22
C TYR A 531 2.23 1.70 -3.18
N PRO A 532 3.38 1.86 -3.86
CA PRO A 532 3.64 3.04 -4.70
C PRO A 532 2.96 3.00 -6.07
N LEU A 533 2.38 1.87 -6.45
CA LEU A 533 1.75 1.64 -7.75
C LEU A 533 0.43 2.41 -7.87
N PHE A 534 0.25 3.16 -8.95
CA PHE A 534 -1.01 3.86 -9.27
C PHE A 534 -1.22 3.96 -10.79
N PRO A 535 -2.41 3.61 -11.31
CA PRO A 535 -3.51 2.95 -10.59
C PRO A 535 -3.14 1.52 -10.14
N ALA A 536 -3.92 0.97 -9.18
CA ALA A 536 -3.81 -0.44 -8.86
C ALA A 536 -4.23 -1.27 -10.08
N PRO A 537 -3.54 -2.40 -10.39
CA PRO A 537 -3.87 -3.20 -11.55
C PRO A 537 -5.26 -3.86 -11.40
N GLU A 538 -5.95 -4.06 -12.51
CA GLU A 538 -7.24 -4.74 -12.51
C GLU A 538 -7.11 -6.23 -12.13
N ALA A 539 -8.17 -6.78 -11.51
CA ALA A 539 -8.24 -8.21 -11.17
C ALA A 539 -8.08 -9.11 -12.39
N SER A 540 -8.51 -8.66 -13.58
CA SER A 540 -8.32 -9.35 -14.87
C SER A 540 -6.84 -9.58 -15.23
N GLN A 541 -5.94 -8.72 -14.73
CA GLN A 541 -4.49 -8.76 -15.00
C GLN A 541 -3.73 -9.60 -13.96
N VAL A 542 -4.10 -9.49 -12.69
CA VAL A 542 -3.33 -10.06 -11.58
C VAL A 542 -4.06 -11.17 -10.80
N GLY A 543 -5.34 -11.43 -11.14
CA GLY A 543 -6.20 -12.40 -10.48
C GLY A 543 -6.98 -11.79 -9.31
N TYR A 544 -6.40 -10.90 -8.55
CA TYR A 544 -7.06 -10.08 -7.53
C TYR A 544 -6.38 -8.70 -7.47
N THR A 545 -7.14 -7.68 -7.18
CA THR A 545 -6.64 -6.30 -7.04
C THR A 545 -6.59 -5.89 -5.58
N THR A 546 -5.79 -4.87 -5.29
CA THR A 546 -5.83 -4.19 -3.99
C THR A 546 -6.74 -2.97 -4.12
N PRO A 547 -7.91 -2.95 -3.48
CA PRO A 547 -8.79 -1.78 -3.51
C PRO A 547 -8.16 -0.65 -2.69
N VAL A 548 -7.69 0.39 -3.38
CA VAL A 548 -6.91 1.48 -2.79
C VAL A 548 -7.80 2.69 -2.53
N ASP A 549 -7.76 3.19 -1.31
CA ASP A 549 -8.37 4.47 -0.90
C ASP A 549 -7.33 5.60 -0.98
N LEU A 550 -7.27 6.28 -2.14
CA LEU A 550 -6.23 7.29 -2.44
C LEU A 550 -6.16 8.41 -1.41
N GLN A 551 -7.30 8.86 -0.90
CA GLN A 551 -7.36 9.93 0.11
C GLN A 551 -6.53 9.60 1.36
N TRP A 552 -6.33 8.31 1.66
CA TRP A 552 -5.67 7.83 2.87
C TRP A 552 -4.29 7.22 2.62
N MET A 553 -3.77 7.32 1.39
CA MET A 553 -2.50 6.68 1.00
C MET A 553 -1.28 7.18 1.78
N ARG A 554 -1.34 8.37 2.38
CA ARG A 554 -0.29 8.85 3.30
C ARG A 554 -0.09 7.93 4.52
N LEU A 555 -1.10 7.14 4.90
CA LEU A 555 -0.97 6.11 5.94
C LEU A 555 -0.14 4.89 5.51
N ALA A 556 0.15 4.79 4.22
CA ALA A 556 1.02 3.74 3.67
C ALA A 556 2.45 4.22 3.40
N GLU A 557 2.82 5.42 3.80
CA GLU A 557 4.18 5.95 3.74
C GLU A 557 5.01 5.48 4.95
N PHE A 558 6.32 5.42 4.80
CA PHE A 558 7.21 5.17 5.92
C PHE A 558 7.27 6.40 6.82
N PRO A 559 6.97 6.28 8.12
CA PRO A 559 6.98 7.42 9.04
C PRO A 559 8.29 8.19 9.01
N GLY A 560 8.22 9.51 8.80
CA GLY A 560 9.40 10.36 8.71
C GLY A 560 10.38 10.01 7.58
N ASN A 561 9.94 9.25 6.57
CA ASN A 561 10.79 8.72 5.50
C ASN A 561 11.96 7.86 6.03
N ILE A 562 11.80 7.22 7.20
CA ILE A 562 12.81 6.33 7.78
C ILE A 562 12.58 4.92 7.25
N LYS A 563 13.62 4.32 6.66
CA LYS A 563 13.59 2.93 6.21
C LYS A 563 13.55 1.98 7.40
N PRO A 564 12.68 0.95 7.39
CA PRO A 564 12.72 -0.09 8.41
C PRO A 564 14.02 -0.91 8.32
N ASP A 565 14.37 -1.62 9.39
CA ASP A 565 15.47 -2.59 9.37
C ASP A 565 15.09 -3.85 8.59
N VAL A 566 13.83 -4.27 8.76
CA VAL A 566 13.26 -5.46 8.12
C VAL A 566 11.96 -5.09 7.42
N LEU A 567 11.85 -5.45 6.14
CA LEU A 567 10.66 -5.20 5.32
C LEU A 567 10.05 -6.54 4.89
N ILE A 568 8.86 -6.83 5.37
CA ILE A 568 8.13 -8.08 5.08
C ILE A 568 7.07 -7.79 4.02
N LEU A 569 7.23 -8.38 2.84
CA LEU A 569 6.37 -8.21 1.67
C LEU A 569 5.95 -9.60 1.13
N PRO A 570 4.93 -10.23 1.71
CA PRO A 570 4.40 -11.49 1.19
C PRO A 570 3.96 -11.36 -0.26
N SER A 571 4.32 -12.33 -1.07
CA SER A 571 4.01 -12.32 -2.49
C SER A 571 3.78 -13.72 -3.05
N LYS A 572 3.00 -13.78 -4.14
CA LYS A 572 2.84 -14.96 -4.98
C LYS A 572 4.16 -15.37 -5.68
N LEU A 573 5.12 -14.45 -5.78
CA LEU A 573 6.46 -14.75 -6.25
C LEU A 573 7.15 -15.75 -5.31
N PRO A 574 8.15 -16.52 -5.78
CA PRO A 574 8.88 -17.45 -4.92
C PRO A 574 9.41 -16.77 -3.65
N GLY A 575 9.29 -17.48 -2.51
CA GLY A 575 9.85 -17.00 -1.24
C GLY A 575 11.35 -16.72 -1.38
N THR A 576 11.80 -15.58 -0.91
CA THR A 576 13.20 -15.14 -1.01
C THR A 576 13.53 -14.06 0.00
N VAL A 577 14.82 -13.91 0.28
CA VAL A 577 15.34 -12.87 1.17
C VAL A 577 16.54 -12.17 0.52
N LYS A 578 16.55 -10.83 0.54
CA LYS A 578 17.67 -10.00 0.02
C LYS A 578 17.84 -8.76 0.88
N VAL A 579 19.07 -8.27 0.93
CA VAL A 579 19.33 -6.93 1.46
C VAL A 579 19.26 -5.91 0.34
N VAL A 580 18.39 -4.94 0.50
CA VAL A 580 18.17 -3.86 -0.47
C VAL A 580 18.34 -2.53 0.24
N ASN A 581 19.33 -1.74 -0.15
CA ASN A 581 19.65 -0.44 0.48
C ASN A 581 19.76 -0.48 2.02
N GLY A 582 20.36 -1.57 2.56
CA GLY A 582 20.54 -1.77 3.98
C GLY A 582 19.32 -2.33 4.72
N VAL A 583 18.22 -2.62 4.03
CA VAL A 583 16.98 -3.21 4.57
C VAL A 583 16.95 -4.71 4.27
N VAL A 584 16.73 -5.54 5.30
CA VAL A 584 16.50 -6.97 5.10
C VAL A 584 15.07 -7.17 4.59
N THR A 585 14.95 -7.41 3.29
CA THR A 585 13.63 -7.58 2.64
C THR A 585 13.30 -9.05 2.49
N ILE A 586 12.15 -9.45 3.03
CA ILE A 586 11.70 -10.83 3.13
C ILE A 586 10.38 -11.02 2.40
N ASN A 587 10.35 -11.90 1.41
CA ASN A 587 9.13 -12.51 0.93
C ASN A 587 9.05 -13.92 1.52
N PRO A 588 8.19 -14.20 2.50
CA PRO A 588 8.07 -15.54 3.08
C PRO A 588 7.43 -16.53 2.12
N GLY A 589 6.88 -16.06 0.98
CA GLY A 589 5.94 -16.79 0.17
C GLY A 589 4.56 -16.89 0.84
N PHE A 590 3.67 -17.68 0.27
CA PHE A 590 2.38 -18.00 0.88
C PHE A 590 2.45 -19.39 1.55
N MET A 591 1.75 -19.53 2.68
CA MET A 591 1.68 -20.79 3.42
C MET A 591 1.01 -21.92 2.63
N SER A 592 0.10 -21.57 1.73
CA SER A 592 -0.53 -22.51 0.81
C SER A 592 -0.65 -21.87 -0.57
N THR A 593 -0.50 -22.67 -1.59
CA THR A 593 -0.87 -22.34 -2.95
C THR A 593 -2.21 -23.03 -3.27
N THR A 594 -2.77 -22.76 -4.45
CA THR A 594 -4.01 -23.40 -4.90
C THR A 594 -4.03 -24.94 -4.73
N ARG A 595 -2.86 -25.60 -4.72
CA ARG A 595 -2.75 -27.07 -4.80
C ARG A 595 -1.77 -27.73 -3.83
N THR A 596 -0.86 -26.97 -3.27
CA THR A 596 0.22 -27.52 -2.45
C THR A 596 0.52 -26.64 -1.25
N ALA A 597 1.11 -27.23 -0.22
CA ALA A 597 1.74 -26.52 0.88
C ALA A 597 2.85 -25.58 0.34
N GLY A 598 3.01 -24.43 0.96
CA GLY A 598 3.95 -23.40 0.55
C GLY A 598 5.13 -23.24 1.49
N THR A 599 5.43 -21.99 1.86
CA THR A 599 6.63 -21.63 2.62
C THR A 599 6.32 -20.63 3.74
N TYR A 600 7.23 -20.54 4.69
CA TYR A 600 7.30 -19.52 5.72
C TYR A 600 8.75 -19.10 5.91
N ALA A 601 8.99 -17.95 6.56
CA ALA A 601 10.34 -17.54 6.93
C ALA A 601 10.58 -17.72 8.43
N PHE A 602 11.81 -18.11 8.76
CA PHE A 602 12.32 -18.11 10.12
C PHE A 602 13.52 -17.17 10.17
N MET A 603 13.49 -16.21 11.09
CA MET A 603 14.55 -15.22 11.27
C MET A 603 15.12 -15.34 12.68
N THR A 604 16.43 -15.34 12.79
CA THR A 604 17.15 -15.21 14.05
C THR A 604 18.09 -14.01 13.98
N VAL A 605 18.14 -13.20 15.04
CA VAL A 605 18.96 -12.00 15.11
C VAL A 605 19.85 -12.08 16.33
N GLU A 606 21.16 -11.96 16.12
CA GLU A 606 22.13 -11.88 17.20
C GLU A 606 21.95 -10.56 17.96
N PRO A 607 22.19 -10.55 19.30
CA PRO A 607 22.21 -9.32 20.08
C PRO A 607 23.18 -8.29 19.49
N PRO A 608 22.92 -6.98 19.67
CA PRO A 608 23.87 -5.96 19.25
C PRO A 608 25.20 -6.18 19.96
N THR A 609 26.27 -6.46 19.22
CA THR A 609 27.63 -6.55 19.78
C THR A 609 28.11 -5.19 20.26
N LYS A 610 29.01 -5.16 21.22
CA LYS A 610 29.58 -3.96 21.87
C LYS A 610 29.74 -2.78 20.89
N ILE A 611 29.07 -1.72 21.20
CA ILE A 611 28.60 -0.62 20.37
C ILE A 611 29.69 0.41 20.00
N LEU A 612 30.91 0.24 20.38
CA LEU A 612 31.94 1.27 20.30
C LEU A 612 32.79 1.25 19.02
N GLU A 613 32.25 0.77 17.89
CA GLU A 613 32.91 0.98 16.61
C GLU A 613 32.43 2.32 16.02
N GLU A 614 33.33 3.27 15.80
CA GLU A 614 33.07 4.62 15.26
C GLU A 614 32.28 4.60 13.93
N GLU A 615 32.36 3.51 13.17
CA GLU A 615 31.62 3.30 11.93
C GLU A 615 30.08 3.13 12.09
N ASN A 616 29.59 2.91 13.30
CA ASN A 616 28.16 2.74 13.58
C ASN A 616 27.42 4.06 13.81
N ILE A 617 28.15 5.15 13.88
CA ILE A 617 27.62 6.47 14.22
C ILE A 617 26.97 7.11 13.01
N VAL A 618 25.69 7.44 13.11
CA VAL A 618 24.99 8.33 12.18
C VAL A 618 24.96 9.70 12.83
N PRO A 619 25.57 10.75 12.25
CA PRO A 619 25.31 12.11 12.72
C PRO A 619 23.82 12.42 12.48
N PRO A 620 23.07 12.79 13.54
CA PRO A 620 21.67 13.17 13.39
C PRO A 620 21.57 14.57 12.77
N PRO A 621 20.43 14.89 12.15
CA PRO A 621 20.13 16.27 11.74
C PRO A 621 19.99 17.23 12.94
N ASP A 622 19.70 16.71 14.16
CA ASP A 622 19.53 17.48 15.40
C ASP A 622 20.35 16.83 16.53
N ASP A 623 21.58 17.20 16.73
CA ASP A 623 22.54 16.93 17.84
C ASP A 623 22.32 15.70 18.78
N GLU A 624 21.33 14.81 18.55
CA GLU A 624 21.15 13.56 19.28
C GLU A 624 21.86 12.40 18.58
N PHE A 625 22.85 11.85 19.26
CA PHE A 625 23.66 10.76 18.78
C PHE A 625 22.84 9.44 18.68
N THR A 626 22.66 8.91 17.47
CA THR A 626 21.96 7.63 17.23
C THR A 626 22.88 6.61 16.55
N LEU A 627 22.70 5.34 16.90
CA LEU A 627 23.41 4.20 16.33
C LEU A 627 22.54 3.47 15.30
N LYS A 628 23.11 3.12 14.16
CA LYS A 628 22.44 2.28 13.15
C LYS A 628 22.31 0.85 13.67
N HIS A 629 21.15 0.25 13.49
CA HIS A 629 20.89 -1.12 13.92
C HIS A 629 21.67 -2.17 13.15
N ARG A 630 21.97 -1.96 11.85
CA ARG A 630 22.70 -2.87 10.95
C ARG A 630 22.21 -4.33 11.02
N ILE A 631 20.90 -4.52 11.12
CA ILE A 631 20.28 -5.85 11.23
C ILE A 631 20.73 -6.79 10.13
N TYR A 632 21.00 -6.28 8.93
CA TYR A 632 21.50 -7.08 7.81
C TYR A 632 22.86 -7.77 8.08
N ASN A 633 23.64 -7.35 9.06
CA ASN A 633 24.91 -8.01 9.44
C ASN A 633 24.71 -9.11 10.49
N ARG A 634 23.68 -9.01 11.35
CA ARG A 634 23.48 -9.88 12.50
C ARG A 634 22.18 -10.69 12.46
N ALA A 635 21.45 -10.64 11.33
CA ALA A 635 20.28 -11.47 11.10
C ALA A 635 20.61 -12.62 10.16
N ARG A 636 20.13 -13.82 10.50
CA ARG A 636 19.99 -14.95 9.60
C ARG A 636 18.52 -15.15 9.28
N VAL A 637 18.20 -15.36 8.01
CA VAL A 637 16.83 -15.63 7.58
C VAL A 637 16.81 -16.89 6.73
N GLU A 638 15.89 -17.77 7.00
CA GLU A 638 15.65 -18.99 6.25
C GLU A 638 14.24 -19.02 5.71
N ILE A 639 14.10 -19.30 4.42
CA ILE A 639 12.80 -19.64 3.81
C ILE A 639 12.65 -21.16 3.86
N ARG A 640 11.64 -21.62 4.58
CA ARG A 640 11.41 -23.05 4.85
C ARG A 640 10.07 -23.50 4.27
N ARG A 641 10.01 -24.76 3.80
CA ARG A 641 8.73 -25.40 3.47
C ARG A 641 7.97 -25.78 4.74
N ILE A 642 6.65 -25.58 4.69
CA ILE A 642 5.79 -26.06 5.76
C ILE A 642 5.57 -27.58 5.65
#